data_6ccf2f0a9288a79aa91a5ab3828486bc
#
_entry.id   6ccf2f0a9288a79aa91a5ab3828486bc
#
_cell.length_a   1.000
_cell.length_b   1.000
_cell.length_c   1.000
_cell.angle_alpha   90.00
_cell.angle_beta   90.00
_cell.angle_gamma   90.00
#
_symmetry.space_group_name_H-M   'P 1'
#
loop_
_entity.id
_entity.type
_entity.pdbx_description
1 polymer ?
#
loop_
_entity_poly.entity_id
_entity_poly.type
_entity_poly.pdbx_seq_one_letter_code
_entity_poly.pdbx_strand_id
1 'polypeptide(L)'
;MKTERFKNLFLVLCFALLPMAMMAKQEATVSSPSGNLTLTVGVDNAGRPYYSLRRGGEVILLPSALGMKLKDGSLDSDFRVVAFARATKDETWRQPWGEEVDVRNHYNELTMKLAQKKGLQRQLNIVFRVFDDGMGFRYVFPEQKQLKDFVITDEATEFRFKGDPEAWTLPYDAGYYEGLWTKDHLSKKGKVCTPVTIEAKQDLYMMLHEANLTDYSSLNVKPVETKDGNVRLKAELVPWSNGDLVRAKAPFVSPWRMLSVENKVGGLITNRVMLNLNDPCKIKDTSWITTGKYVGVWWSYHMQTATWAIGPKHGATTENTKRYIDFAAQHGFKGVLVEGWNYGWENDWGKEGDKFNFTKAYPDYDFEGLQKYALSKGVSLIAHNETGGAAKNYENQLEEAFSLYEKMGIKAVKTGYVNNLMDDKEHQHSQYGVRHYRKVIEAAARHHIMVVNHEPAMPTGLQRTYPNLIASEGVRGQEWNAWDGNGGNPPYHLCVIPFTRQLAGPIDFTPGIFNLEGRVYPNTHPHTTLAKQLAEYVVIYTPWQMAADEIENYKDQPAFAFIEAMPSNWQKTVIPMAEIGKYIVTARKDRDSENWFVGGMSDENARDIKLKLDFLSPGTSYKAIIYKDGPDAEYDKNPYSMTIEQQVVNSETVLNLHLAKSGGFAIQLVCLK
;
A
#
# COMPACT_ATOMS: atom_id res chain seq x y z
N MET A 1 29.41 -94.78 -42.54
CA MET A 1 30.07 -94.43 -41.26
C MET A 1 29.41 -93.16 -40.79
N LYS A 2 29.06 -93.13 -39.54
CA LYS A 2 28.02 -92.31 -38.93
C LYS A 2 28.34 -90.80 -38.91
N THR A 3 27.39 -89.92 -39.34
CA THR A 3 27.33 -88.50 -39.22
C THR A 3 26.30 -88.13 -38.13
N GLU A 4 26.73 -87.51 -37.03
CA GLU A 4 25.84 -86.97 -36.02
C GLU A 4 25.44 -85.53 -36.37
N ARG A 5 24.14 -85.27 -36.33
CA ARG A 5 23.54 -83.95 -36.48
C ARG A 5 23.46 -83.23 -35.10
N PHE A 6 24.10 -82.08 -34.99
CA PHE A 6 23.87 -81.13 -33.89
C PHE A 6 22.63 -80.28 -34.18
N LYS A 7 21.66 -80.30 -33.30
CA LYS A 7 20.52 -79.41 -33.31
C LYS A 7 20.87 -78.19 -32.41
N ASN A 8 20.96 -77.02 -33.00
CA ASN A 8 21.07 -75.76 -32.27
C ASN A 8 19.69 -75.33 -31.83
N LEU A 9 19.51 -75.25 -30.51
CA LEU A 9 18.34 -74.69 -29.83
C LEU A 9 18.57 -73.20 -29.56
N PHE A 10 17.91 -72.32 -30.33
CA PHE A 10 17.93 -70.88 -30.07
C PHE A 10 16.91 -70.56 -28.95
N LEU A 11 17.43 -70.17 -27.77
CA LEU A 11 16.62 -69.67 -26.68
C LEU A 11 16.43 -68.18 -26.86
N VAL A 12 15.21 -67.72 -27.28
CA VAL A 12 14.84 -66.29 -27.37
C VAL A 12 14.44 -65.84 -26.00
N LEU A 13 15.32 -65.07 -25.34
CA LEU A 13 15.02 -64.40 -24.08
C LEU A 13 14.27 -63.10 -24.41
N CYS A 14 12.92 -63.11 -24.28
CA CYS A 14 12.11 -61.92 -24.27
C CYS A 14 12.35 -61.11 -22.98
N PHE A 15 13.18 -60.08 -23.01
CA PHE A 15 13.23 -59.07 -21.96
C PHE A 15 11.94 -58.24 -22.07
N ALA A 16 11.00 -58.47 -21.17
CA ALA A 16 9.87 -57.62 -20.91
C ALA A 16 10.40 -56.32 -20.25
N LEU A 17 10.61 -55.27 -21.02
CA LEU A 17 10.80 -53.90 -20.54
C LEU A 17 9.49 -53.46 -19.90
N LEU A 18 9.34 -53.70 -18.58
CA LEU A 18 8.37 -53.01 -17.79
C LEU A 18 8.77 -51.50 -17.76
N PRO A 19 7.88 -50.59 -18.17
CA PRO A 19 8.16 -49.17 -17.95
C PRO A 19 8.23 -48.92 -16.46
N MET A 20 9.43 -48.68 -15.91
CA MET A 20 9.58 -48.08 -14.61
C MET A 20 8.85 -46.74 -14.64
N ALA A 21 7.64 -46.74 -14.11
CA ALA A 21 6.95 -45.48 -13.85
C ALA A 21 7.85 -44.71 -12.85
N MET A 22 8.59 -43.74 -13.36
CA MET A 22 9.31 -42.78 -12.52
C MET A 22 8.26 -42.15 -11.58
N MET A 23 8.23 -42.54 -10.32
CA MET A 23 7.40 -41.86 -9.33
C MET A 23 7.78 -40.39 -9.35
N ALA A 24 6.85 -39.54 -9.74
CA ALA A 24 7.07 -38.08 -9.76
C ALA A 24 7.50 -37.64 -8.35
N LYS A 25 8.59 -36.90 -8.28
CA LYS A 25 9.09 -36.36 -7.01
C LYS A 25 7.99 -35.50 -6.39
N GLN A 26 7.59 -35.82 -5.15
CA GLN A 26 6.49 -35.14 -4.46
C GLN A 26 6.92 -33.81 -3.81
N GLU A 27 8.20 -33.45 -3.85
CA GLU A 27 8.79 -32.26 -3.27
C GLU A 27 9.86 -31.65 -4.18
N ALA A 28 9.97 -30.31 -4.18
CA ALA A 28 11.02 -29.57 -4.88
C ALA A 28 11.43 -28.33 -4.09
N THR A 29 12.63 -27.84 -4.36
CA THR A 29 13.14 -26.58 -3.80
C THR A 29 13.38 -25.56 -4.92
N VAL A 30 13.22 -24.27 -4.58
CA VAL A 30 13.66 -23.14 -5.40
C VAL A 30 14.32 -22.11 -4.51
N SER A 31 15.49 -21.63 -4.91
CA SER A 31 16.22 -20.58 -4.18
C SER A 31 16.07 -19.24 -4.88
N SER A 32 16.23 -18.15 -4.14
CA SER A 32 16.38 -16.81 -4.72
C SER A 32 17.60 -16.75 -5.65
N PRO A 33 17.73 -15.72 -6.50
CA PRO A 33 18.88 -15.56 -7.39
C PRO A 33 20.23 -15.57 -6.65
N SER A 34 20.32 -14.92 -5.49
CA SER A 34 21.54 -14.94 -4.64
C SER A 34 21.73 -16.25 -3.83
N GLY A 35 20.69 -17.11 -3.76
CA GLY A 35 20.68 -18.29 -2.90
C GLY A 35 20.36 -18.00 -1.42
N ASN A 36 20.12 -16.75 -1.04
CA ASN A 36 19.87 -16.35 0.36
C ASN A 36 18.56 -16.93 0.91
N LEU A 37 17.48 -16.92 0.12
CA LEU A 37 16.22 -17.54 0.46
C LEU A 37 16.04 -18.87 -0.27
N THR A 38 15.56 -19.89 0.43
CA THR A 38 15.26 -21.22 -0.14
C THR A 38 13.86 -21.64 0.27
N LEU A 39 13.00 -21.85 -0.72
CA LEU A 39 11.63 -22.33 -0.58
C LEU A 39 11.58 -23.82 -0.92
N THR A 40 10.98 -24.62 -0.03
CA THR A 40 10.65 -26.02 -0.28
C THR A 40 9.14 -26.14 -0.44
N VAL A 41 8.67 -26.82 -1.49
CA VAL A 41 7.24 -27.01 -1.77
C VAL A 41 6.95 -28.46 -2.11
N GLY A 42 5.78 -28.96 -1.72
CA GLY A 42 5.42 -30.36 -1.99
C GLY A 42 4.00 -30.71 -1.55
N VAL A 43 3.72 -31.99 -1.53
CA VAL A 43 2.52 -32.59 -0.94
C VAL A 43 2.89 -33.63 0.10
N ASP A 44 2.16 -33.64 1.20
CA ASP A 44 2.34 -34.65 2.26
C ASP A 44 1.70 -36.00 1.87
N ASN A 45 1.77 -36.98 2.79
CA ASN A 45 1.22 -38.34 2.58
C ASN A 45 -0.30 -38.35 2.34
N ALA A 46 -1.02 -37.36 2.85
CA ALA A 46 -2.46 -37.17 2.60
C ALA A 46 -2.74 -36.40 1.31
N GLY A 47 -1.70 -35.97 0.58
CA GLY A 47 -1.81 -35.17 -0.60
C GLY A 47 -2.17 -33.71 -0.31
N ARG A 48 -1.84 -33.17 0.87
CA ARG A 48 -2.03 -31.76 1.22
C ARG A 48 -0.84 -30.96 0.73
N PRO A 49 -1.05 -29.92 -0.10
CA PRO A 49 0.03 -29.05 -0.53
C PRO A 49 0.59 -28.25 0.63
N TYR A 50 1.91 -28.04 0.65
CA TYR A 50 2.60 -27.25 1.66
C TYR A 50 3.82 -26.53 1.09
N TYR A 51 4.31 -25.56 1.86
CA TYR A 51 5.58 -24.87 1.60
C TYR A 51 6.30 -24.58 2.92
N SER A 52 7.61 -24.36 2.85
CA SER A 52 8.44 -23.88 3.96
C SER A 52 9.54 -22.96 3.42
N LEU A 53 10.00 -22.00 4.24
CA LEU A 53 10.98 -20.98 3.84
C LEU A 53 12.17 -20.98 4.80
N ARG A 54 13.39 -20.89 4.23
CA ARG A 54 14.65 -20.72 4.94
C ARG A 54 15.40 -19.50 4.43
N ARG A 55 16.18 -18.85 5.30
CA ARG A 55 17.13 -17.80 4.99
C ARG A 55 18.51 -18.22 5.49
N GLY A 56 19.49 -18.33 4.59
CA GLY A 56 20.84 -18.75 4.96
C GLY A 56 20.89 -20.04 5.81
N GLY A 57 19.97 -20.99 5.61
CA GLY A 57 19.86 -22.20 6.42
C GLY A 57 18.97 -22.09 7.66
N GLU A 58 18.64 -20.89 8.13
CA GLU A 58 17.68 -20.66 9.23
C GLU A 58 16.24 -20.80 8.74
N VAL A 59 15.39 -21.49 9.54
CA VAL A 59 13.96 -21.65 9.25
C VAL A 59 13.22 -20.38 9.61
N ILE A 60 12.55 -19.76 8.62
CA ILE A 60 11.62 -18.64 8.80
C ILE A 60 10.19 -19.17 8.92
N LEU A 61 9.76 -19.93 7.90
CA LEU A 61 8.45 -20.60 7.89
C LEU A 61 8.64 -22.10 7.95
N LEU A 62 8.01 -22.72 8.91
CA LEU A 62 7.82 -24.16 9.03
C LEU A 62 6.84 -24.65 7.93
N PRO A 63 6.70 -25.96 7.68
CA PRO A 63 5.70 -26.45 6.74
C PRO A 63 4.32 -25.85 7.02
N SER A 64 3.84 -25.06 6.05
CA SER A 64 2.61 -24.27 6.07
C SER A 64 1.65 -24.82 5.03
N ALA A 65 0.40 -25.07 5.38
CA ALA A 65 -0.58 -25.65 4.48
C ALA A 65 -1.02 -24.67 3.38
N LEU A 66 -1.40 -25.24 2.25
CA LEU A 66 -1.96 -24.56 1.09
C LEU A 66 -3.26 -25.26 0.64
N GLY A 67 -4.12 -24.52 -0.06
CA GLY A 67 -5.34 -25.07 -0.64
C GLY A 67 -6.56 -24.22 -0.39
N MET A 68 -7.72 -24.76 -0.80
CA MET A 68 -9.01 -24.05 -0.70
C MET A 68 -10.15 -25.03 -0.53
N LYS A 69 -11.22 -24.59 0.15
CA LYS A 69 -12.52 -25.26 0.13
C LYS A 69 -13.44 -24.54 -0.82
N LEU A 70 -14.14 -25.32 -1.61
CA LEU A 70 -15.16 -24.87 -2.54
C LEU A 70 -16.54 -25.27 -2.01
N LYS A 71 -17.57 -24.62 -2.51
CA LYS A 71 -18.96 -24.93 -2.14
C LYS A 71 -19.35 -26.38 -2.51
N ASP A 72 -18.71 -26.94 -3.53
CA ASP A 72 -18.95 -28.27 -4.08
C ASP A 72 -17.78 -29.25 -3.89
N GLY A 73 -16.91 -29.04 -2.91
CA GLY A 73 -15.79 -29.90 -2.59
C GLY A 73 -14.56 -29.17 -2.06
N SER A 74 -13.42 -29.83 -2.06
CA SER A 74 -12.18 -29.31 -1.49
C SER A 74 -11.02 -29.42 -2.47
N LEU A 75 -10.11 -28.46 -2.42
CA LEU A 75 -8.83 -28.40 -3.13
C LEU A 75 -7.69 -28.17 -2.12
N ASP A 76 -7.73 -28.84 -0.98
CA ASP A 76 -6.73 -28.77 0.09
C ASP A 76 -6.05 -30.11 0.40
N SER A 77 -6.46 -31.19 -0.26
CA SER A 77 -5.95 -32.55 -0.03
C SER A 77 -6.18 -33.47 -1.22
N ASP A 78 -5.73 -34.74 -1.09
CA ASP A 78 -5.83 -35.79 -2.10
C ASP A 78 -5.06 -35.52 -3.39
N PHE A 79 -4.14 -34.57 -3.39
CA PHE A 79 -3.32 -34.25 -4.55
C PHE A 79 -2.13 -35.19 -4.73
N ARG A 80 -1.71 -35.34 -5.98
CA ARG A 80 -0.37 -35.73 -6.40
C ARG A 80 0.28 -34.63 -7.18
N VAL A 81 1.59 -34.52 -7.10
CA VAL A 81 2.33 -33.64 -8.01
C VAL A 81 2.38 -34.30 -9.38
N VAL A 82 1.93 -33.57 -10.38
CA VAL A 82 2.00 -33.97 -11.80
C VAL A 82 3.34 -33.55 -12.39
N ALA A 83 3.77 -32.32 -12.13
CA ALA A 83 5.02 -31.80 -12.60
C ALA A 83 5.48 -30.57 -11.78
N PHE A 84 6.78 -30.32 -11.82
CA PHE A 84 7.37 -29.04 -11.45
C PHE A 84 7.91 -28.36 -12.71
N ALA A 85 7.51 -27.10 -12.92
CA ALA A 85 8.08 -26.24 -13.97
C ALA A 85 8.88 -25.11 -13.34
N ARG A 86 9.99 -24.71 -13.96
CA ARG A 86 10.89 -23.67 -13.47
C ARG A 86 11.05 -22.57 -14.49
N ALA A 87 11.17 -21.33 -14.01
CA ALA A 87 11.51 -20.17 -14.79
C ALA A 87 12.40 -19.23 -13.98
N THR A 88 13.09 -18.33 -14.64
CA THR A 88 13.86 -17.24 -14.05
C THR A 88 13.54 -15.97 -14.80
N LYS A 89 13.45 -14.84 -14.10
CA LYS A 89 13.30 -13.53 -14.70
C LYS A 89 14.30 -12.57 -14.11
N ASP A 90 14.91 -11.76 -14.95
CA ASP A 90 15.73 -10.62 -14.56
C ASP A 90 15.46 -9.48 -15.56
N GLU A 91 14.77 -8.48 -15.10
CA GLU A 91 14.46 -7.28 -15.88
C GLU A 91 14.48 -6.06 -14.97
N THR A 92 14.73 -4.90 -15.53
CA THR A 92 14.52 -3.62 -14.85
C THR A 92 13.40 -2.87 -15.57
N TRP A 93 12.44 -2.36 -14.82
CA TRP A 93 11.34 -1.56 -15.34
C TRP A 93 11.32 -0.18 -14.69
N ARG A 94 10.83 0.81 -15.42
CA ARG A 94 10.83 2.20 -14.98
C ARG A 94 9.45 2.60 -14.47
N GLN A 95 9.41 3.22 -13.29
CA GLN A 95 8.20 3.78 -12.70
C GLN A 95 7.90 5.15 -13.35
N PRO A 96 6.64 5.44 -13.75
CA PRO A 96 6.23 6.79 -14.14
C PRO A 96 6.45 7.80 -13.00
N TRP A 97 6.17 7.37 -11.78
CA TRP A 97 6.42 8.09 -10.53
C TRP A 97 6.69 7.06 -9.42
N GLY A 98 7.33 7.47 -8.33
CA GLY A 98 7.64 6.53 -7.24
C GLY A 98 8.69 7.05 -6.28
N GLU A 99 9.11 6.16 -5.39
CA GLU A 99 10.20 6.38 -4.42
C GLU A 99 11.58 6.09 -5.01
N GLU A 100 11.61 5.55 -6.23
CA GLU A 100 12.79 5.31 -7.06
C GLU A 100 12.38 5.26 -8.53
N VAL A 101 13.33 5.39 -9.44
CA VAL A 101 13.06 5.41 -10.88
C VAL A 101 12.99 4.01 -11.47
N ASP A 102 14.04 3.24 -11.26
CA ASP A 102 14.23 1.94 -11.89
C ASP A 102 14.11 0.84 -10.84
N VAL A 103 13.21 -0.11 -11.10
CA VAL A 103 12.95 -1.25 -10.21
C VAL A 103 13.44 -2.53 -10.88
N ARG A 104 14.37 -3.22 -10.25
CA ARG A 104 14.80 -4.55 -10.71
C ARG A 104 13.77 -5.60 -10.30
N ASN A 105 13.33 -6.42 -11.25
CA ASN A 105 12.44 -7.56 -11.06
C ASN A 105 13.23 -8.84 -11.34
N HIS A 106 13.89 -9.37 -10.30
CA HIS A 106 14.76 -10.53 -10.39
C HIS A 106 14.32 -11.63 -9.43
N TYR A 107 13.85 -12.74 -10.00
CA TYR A 107 13.37 -13.88 -9.23
C TYR A 107 13.59 -15.21 -9.92
N ASN A 108 13.56 -16.28 -9.14
CA ASN A 108 13.38 -17.65 -9.64
C ASN A 108 11.92 -18.09 -9.36
N GLU A 109 11.31 -18.76 -10.33
CA GLU A 109 9.93 -19.23 -10.26
C GLU A 109 9.87 -20.76 -10.27
N LEU A 110 8.97 -21.31 -9.45
CA LEU A 110 8.61 -22.72 -9.44
C LEU A 110 7.09 -22.85 -9.51
N THR A 111 6.59 -23.53 -10.52
CA THR A 111 5.18 -23.91 -10.62
C THR A 111 5.01 -25.37 -10.23
N MET A 112 4.25 -25.63 -9.17
CA MET A 112 3.82 -26.96 -8.76
C MET A 112 2.45 -27.26 -9.39
N LYS A 113 2.41 -28.21 -10.33
CA LYS A 113 1.17 -28.67 -10.98
C LYS A 113 0.59 -29.86 -10.22
N LEU A 114 -0.65 -29.74 -9.78
CA LEU A 114 -1.34 -30.68 -8.93
C LEU A 114 -2.57 -31.27 -9.62
N ALA A 115 -2.87 -32.54 -9.37
CA ALA A 115 -4.12 -33.19 -9.75
C ALA A 115 -4.60 -34.06 -8.60
N GLN A 116 -5.89 -34.00 -8.27
CA GLN A 116 -6.50 -34.90 -7.28
C GLN A 116 -6.46 -36.34 -7.77
N LYS A 117 -6.24 -37.27 -6.84
CA LYS A 117 -6.14 -38.71 -7.14
C LYS A 117 -7.53 -39.37 -7.27
N LYS A 118 -8.55 -38.81 -6.59
CA LYS A 118 -9.90 -39.34 -6.48
C LYS A 118 -10.95 -38.32 -6.87
N GLY A 119 -12.21 -38.73 -6.90
CA GLY A 119 -13.35 -37.86 -7.18
C GLY A 119 -13.30 -37.27 -8.58
N LEU A 120 -13.51 -35.96 -8.71
CA LEU A 120 -13.54 -35.24 -9.97
C LEU A 120 -12.14 -35.04 -10.60
N GLN A 121 -11.08 -35.41 -9.89
CA GLN A 121 -9.68 -35.28 -10.37
C GLN A 121 -9.36 -33.84 -10.81
N ARG A 122 -9.82 -32.86 -10.05
CA ARG A 122 -9.58 -31.43 -10.32
C ARG A 122 -8.09 -31.10 -10.30
N GLN A 123 -7.72 -30.16 -11.14
CA GLN A 123 -6.36 -29.65 -11.25
C GLN A 123 -6.24 -28.29 -10.56
N LEU A 124 -5.08 -28.07 -9.94
CA LEU A 124 -4.69 -26.80 -9.34
C LEU A 124 -3.19 -26.59 -9.57
N ASN A 125 -2.78 -25.42 -10.00
CA ASN A 125 -1.37 -25.07 -10.03
C ASN A 125 -1.09 -24.04 -8.93
N ILE A 126 0.09 -24.13 -8.31
CA ILE A 126 0.57 -23.13 -7.37
C ILE A 126 1.89 -22.59 -7.91
N VAL A 127 1.93 -21.28 -8.14
CA VAL A 127 3.11 -20.58 -8.68
C VAL A 127 3.80 -19.88 -7.53
N PHE A 128 5.10 -20.12 -7.38
CA PHE A 128 5.96 -19.51 -6.36
C PHE A 128 7.04 -18.67 -7.05
N ARG A 129 7.27 -17.45 -6.57
CA ARG A 129 8.39 -16.59 -6.95
C ARG A 129 9.23 -16.28 -5.73
N VAL A 130 10.54 -16.46 -5.85
CA VAL A 130 11.49 -16.21 -4.76
C VAL A 130 12.48 -15.16 -5.22
N PHE A 131 12.45 -14.01 -4.56
CA PHE A 131 13.33 -12.86 -4.72
C PHE A 131 14.43 -12.92 -3.65
N ASP A 132 15.46 -12.07 -3.73
CA ASP A 132 16.50 -12.01 -2.71
C ASP A 132 16.03 -11.43 -1.38
N ASP A 133 14.95 -10.66 -1.42
CA ASP A 133 14.34 -9.90 -0.32
C ASP A 133 12.89 -10.30 -0.03
N GLY A 134 12.43 -11.47 -0.51
CA GLY A 134 11.10 -11.99 -0.22
C GLY A 134 10.61 -13.06 -1.17
N MET A 135 9.35 -13.43 -0.99
CA MET A 135 8.67 -14.42 -1.82
C MET A 135 7.18 -14.08 -2.01
N GLY A 136 6.60 -14.64 -3.06
CA GLY A 136 5.15 -14.69 -3.22
C GLY A 136 4.70 -16.00 -3.84
N PHE A 137 3.46 -16.39 -3.55
CA PHE A 137 2.80 -17.49 -4.25
C PHE A 137 1.35 -17.15 -4.56
N ARG A 138 0.81 -17.79 -5.60
CA ARG A 138 -0.60 -17.66 -5.99
C ARG A 138 -1.16 -18.96 -6.51
N TYR A 139 -2.46 -19.10 -6.43
CA TYR A 139 -3.21 -20.21 -6.99
C TYR A 139 -3.65 -19.92 -8.41
N VAL A 140 -3.47 -20.88 -9.29
CA VAL A 140 -3.89 -20.82 -10.69
C VAL A 140 -4.81 -22.01 -10.96
N PHE A 141 -6.05 -21.72 -11.27
CA PHE A 141 -7.07 -22.69 -11.67
C PHE A 141 -7.04 -22.79 -13.19
N PRO A 142 -6.47 -23.86 -13.77
CA PRO A 142 -6.41 -23.99 -15.22
C PRO A 142 -7.80 -24.23 -15.79
N GLU A 143 -7.94 -23.99 -17.10
CA GLU A 143 -9.13 -24.42 -17.83
C GLU A 143 -9.28 -25.94 -17.73
N GLN A 144 -10.43 -26.41 -17.29
CA GLN A 144 -10.72 -27.83 -17.09
C GLN A 144 -12.23 -28.10 -17.09
N LYS A 145 -12.63 -29.30 -17.53
CA LYS A 145 -14.04 -29.70 -17.58
C LYS A 145 -14.67 -29.85 -16.20
N GLN A 146 -13.87 -30.23 -15.20
CA GLN A 146 -14.29 -30.59 -13.85
C GLN A 146 -14.49 -29.38 -12.92
N LEU A 147 -14.11 -28.18 -13.37
CA LEU A 147 -14.24 -26.95 -12.60
C LEU A 147 -14.43 -25.78 -13.56
N LYS A 148 -15.66 -25.32 -13.72
CA LYS A 148 -15.99 -24.15 -14.55
C LYS A 148 -16.28 -22.95 -13.71
N ASP A 149 -17.52 -22.84 -13.20
CA ASP A 149 -17.92 -21.82 -12.23
C ASP A 149 -17.79 -22.43 -10.81
N PHE A 150 -17.21 -21.68 -9.89
CA PHE A 150 -17.00 -22.16 -8.53
C PHE A 150 -17.04 -21.03 -7.51
N VAL A 151 -17.32 -21.41 -6.26
CA VAL A 151 -17.32 -20.49 -5.11
C VAL A 151 -16.31 -21.00 -4.10
N ILE A 152 -15.34 -20.15 -3.72
CA ILE A 152 -14.43 -20.41 -2.62
C ILE A 152 -15.16 -20.06 -1.32
N THR A 153 -15.15 -20.98 -0.37
CA THR A 153 -15.78 -20.83 0.96
C THR A 153 -14.75 -20.82 2.09
N ASP A 154 -13.52 -21.23 1.85
CA ASP A 154 -12.39 -21.13 2.80
C ASP A 154 -11.07 -21.15 2.03
N GLU A 155 -10.11 -20.31 2.41
CA GLU A 155 -8.73 -20.39 1.95
C GLU A 155 -7.86 -21.02 3.03
N ALA A 156 -7.36 -22.23 2.77
CA ALA A 156 -6.57 -23.02 3.73
C ALA A 156 -5.10 -22.57 3.82
N THR A 157 -4.77 -21.42 3.25
CA THR A 157 -3.42 -20.84 3.29
C THR A 157 -2.98 -20.54 4.71
N GLU A 158 -1.81 -21.04 5.08
CA GLU A 158 -1.20 -20.82 6.38
C GLU A 158 0.19 -20.19 6.26
N PHE A 159 0.61 -19.49 7.32
CA PHE A 159 1.95 -18.97 7.53
C PHE A 159 2.39 -19.39 8.93
N ARG A 160 3.20 -20.45 9.03
CA ARG A 160 3.64 -21.01 10.30
C ARG A 160 5.06 -20.56 10.62
N PHE A 161 5.17 -19.48 11.40
CA PHE A 161 6.44 -18.90 11.80
C PHE A 161 7.17 -19.80 12.80
N LYS A 162 8.51 -19.82 12.72
CA LYS A 162 9.35 -20.41 13.76
C LYS A 162 9.29 -19.53 15.02
N GLY A 163 8.85 -20.09 16.14
CA GLY A 163 8.61 -19.34 17.38
C GLY A 163 7.33 -18.51 17.34
N ASP A 164 7.27 -17.49 18.19
CA ASP A 164 6.15 -16.54 18.32
C ASP A 164 6.69 -15.10 18.28
N PRO A 165 6.99 -14.56 17.09
CA PRO A 165 7.57 -13.22 16.96
C PRO A 165 6.59 -12.12 17.34
N GLU A 166 7.13 -10.97 17.76
CA GLU A 166 6.37 -9.74 17.90
C GLU A 166 6.02 -9.14 16.54
N ALA A 167 4.85 -8.53 16.44
CA ALA A 167 4.39 -7.89 15.23
C ALA A 167 3.55 -6.64 15.50
N TRP A 168 3.66 -5.67 14.62
CA TRP A 168 2.75 -4.54 14.50
C TRP A 168 1.55 -4.95 13.66
N THR A 169 0.36 -4.82 14.22
CA THR A 169 -0.88 -5.28 13.62
C THR A 169 -2.00 -4.28 13.84
N LEU A 170 -2.96 -4.29 12.90
CA LEU A 170 -4.21 -3.57 12.98
C LEU A 170 -5.35 -4.59 13.11
N PRO A 171 -6.24 -4.49 14.13
CA PRO A 171 -7.42 -5.33 14.23
C PRO A 171 -8.30 -5.23 12.97
N TYR A 172 -8.91 -6.34 12.58
CA TYR A 172 -9.75 -6.40 11.37
C TYR A 172 -10.98 -5.48 11.41
N ASP A 173 -11.51 -5.26 12.61
CA ASP A 173 -12.68 -4.41 12.88
C ASP A 173 -12.36 -2.92 13.02
N ALA A 174 -11.13 -2.52 12.81
CA ALA A 174 -10.77 -1.11 12.65
C ALA A 174 -11.36 -0.60 11.33
N GLY A 175 -12.44 0.15 11.40
CA GLY A 175 -13.17 0.67 10.24
C GLY A 175 -12.22 1.38 9.26
N TYR A 176 -12.32 1.06 7.98
CA TYR A 176 -11.52 1.63 6.89
C TYR A 176 -10.00 1.58 7.07
N TYR A 177 -9.50 0.71 7.97
CA TYR A 177 -8.10 0.65 8.41
C TYR A 177 -7.62 1.89 9.21
N GLU A 178 -8.52 2.67 9.74
CA GLU A 178 -8.23 3.93 10.47
C GLU A 178 -8.00 3.72 11.96
N GLY A 179 -7.51 2.57 12.34
CA GLY A 179 -7.14 2.24 13.72
C GLY A 179 -5.67 2.51 14.04
N LEU A 180 -5.35 2.39 15.33
CA LEU A 180 -3.98 2.44 15.81
C LEU A 180 -3.32 1.07 15.73
N TRP A 181 -2.17 1.00 15.09
CA TRP A 181 -1.33 -0.20 15.05
C TRP A 181 -0.71 -0.46 16.42
N THR A 182 -0.74 -1.71 16.85
CA THR A 182 -0.20 -2.13 18.15
C THR A 182 0.77 -3.29 18.01
N LYS A 183 1.81 -3.28 18.85
CA LYS A 183 2.82 -4.33 18.91
C LYS A 183 2.52 -5.34 20.01
N ASP A 184 2.55 -6.62 19.71
CA ASP A 184 2.58 -7.74 20.66
C ASP A 184 2.98 -9.03 19.92
N HIS A 185 3.16 -10.13 20.64
CA HIS A 185 3.34 -11.46 20.07
C HIS A 185 2.16 -11.85 19.19
N LEU A 186 2.44 -12.48 18.05
CA LEU A 186 1.41 -12.86 17.08
C LEU A 186 0.35 -13.79 17.68
N SER A 187 0.72 -14.70 18.59
CA SER A 187 -0.20 -15.62 19.26
C SER A 187 -1.27 -14.95 20.10
N LYS A 188 -1.01 -13.71 20.57
CA LYS A 188 -1.94 -12.93 21.40
C LYS A 188 -2.91 -12.08 20.57
N LYS A 189 -2.75 -12.02 19.25
CA LYS A 189 -3.59 -11.20 18.38
C LYS A 189 -4.89 -11.92 18.04
N GLY A 190 -5.92 -11.17 17.74
CA GLY A 190 -7.15 -11.65 17.11
C GLY A 190 -7.00 -11.77 15.59
N LYS A 191 -8.10 -11.65 14.86
CA LYS A 191 -8.11 -11.46 13.42
C LYS A 191 -7.56 -10.06 13.11
N VAL A 192 -6.55 -9.99 12.24
CA VAL A 192 -5.86 -8.74 11.89
C VAL A 192 -5.82 -8.53 10.38
N CYS A 193 -5.83 -7.26 9.98
CA CYS A 193 -5.62 -6.86 8.60
C CYS A 193 -4.17 -7.07 8.17
N THR A 194 -3.93 -7.24 6.89
CA THR A 194 -2.58 -7.11 6.30
C THR A 194 -2.40 -5.70 5.72
N PRO A 195 -1.16 -5.16 5.67
CA PRO A 195 0.11 -5.81 5.99
C PRO A 195 0.30 -6.06 7.49
N VAL A 196 0.99 -7.14 7.84
CA VAL A 196 1.47 -7.45 9.19
C VAL A 196 2.96 -7.27 9.20
N THR A 197 3.48 -6.38 10.04
CA THR A 197 4.92 -6.10 10.12
C THR A 197 5.52 -6.82 11.31
N ILE A 198 6.45 -7.73 11.06
CA ILE A 198 6.99 -8.69 12.03
C ILE A 198 8.43 -8.33 12.36
N GLU A 199 8.71 -8.16 13.64
CA GLU A 199 10.05 -8.01 14.21
C GLU A 199 10.44 -9.35 14.87
N ALA A 200 10.98 -10.29 14.09
CA ALA A 200 11.26 -11.63 14.61
C ALA A 200 12.48 -11.67 15.54
N LYS A 201 13.51 -10.88 15.22
CA LYS A 201 14.73 -10.66 16.00
C LYS A 201 15.52 -9.52 15.36
N GLN A 202 16.62 -9.11 16.00
CA GLN A 202 17.61 -8.27 15.34
C GLN A 202 18.03 -8.89 13.99
N ASP A 203 18.10 -8.13 12.94
CA ASP A 203 18.43 -8.53 11.57
C ASP A 203 17.41 -9.46 10.86
N LEU A 204 16.17 -9.51 11.36
CA LEU A 204 15.08 -10.23 10.69
C LEU A 204 13.75 -9.49 10.85
N TYR A 205 13.43 -8.71 9.85
CA TYR A 205 12.19 -7.96 9.70
C TYR A 205 11.41 -8.51 8.51
N MET A 206 10.10 -8.64 8.66
CA MET A 206 9.26 -9.21 7.61
C MET A 206 7.96 -8.42 7.48
N MET A 207 7.38 -8.44 6.27
CA MET A 207 6.04 -7.95 6.02
C MET A 207 5.23 -9.06 5.35
N LEU A 208 4.15 -9.50 6.01
CA LEU A 208 3.16 -10.40 5.43
C LEU A 208 2.03 -9.57 4.81
N HIS A 209 1.78 -9.76 3.52
CA HIS A 209 0.73 -9.06 2.80
C HIS A 209 0.28 -9.85 1.56
N GLU A 210 -0.52 -9.23 0.73
CA GLU A 210 -0.91 -9.72 -0.59
C GLU A 210 -0.51 -8.72 -1.69
N ALA A 211 -0.47 -9.19 -2.94
CA ALA A 211 -0.19 -8.34 -4.10
C ALA A 211 -1.12 -8.68 -5.26
N ASN A 212 -1.38 -7.69 -6.13
CA ASN A 212 -2.22 -7.83 -7.32
C ASN A 212 -3.65 -8.29 -7.02
N LEU A 213 -4.29 -7.67 -6.03
CA LEU A 213 -5.70 -7.91 -5.70
C LEU A 213 -6.59 -7.26 -6.78
N THR A 214 -7.28 -8.09 -7.56
CA THR A 214 -8.06 -7.60 -8.72
C THR A 214 -9.50 -8.11 -8.77
N ASP A 215 -9.72 -9.38 -8.55
CA ASP A 215 -11.02 -10.05 -8.58
C ASP A 215 -11.09 -11.13 -7.50
N TYR A 216 -10.83 -10.73 -6.29
CA TYR A 216 -10.74 -11.60 -5.13
C TYR A 216 -11.12 -10.82 -3.88
N SER A 217 -11.27 -11.49 -2.74
CA SER A 217 -11.50 -10.85 -1.46
C SER A 217 -10.18 -10.53 -0.76
N SER A 218 -10.13 -9.42 -0.01
CA SER A 218 -8.93 -8.98 0.72
C SER A 218 -8.48 -9.98 1.76
N LEU A 219 -7.16 -10.11 1.92
CA LEU A 219 -6.51 -10.97 2.89
C LEU A 219 -6.48 -10.33 4.28
N ASN A 220 -7.04 -11.03 5.25
CA ASN A 220 -6.73 -10.88 6.66
C ASN A 220 -6.10 -12.16 7.17
N VAL A 221 -5.53 -12.14 8.35
CA VAL A 221 -4.97 -13.35 8.97
C VAL A 221 -5.39 -13.47 10.43
N LYS A 222 -5.42 -14.70 10.90
CA LYS A 222 -5.83 -15.04 12.26
C LYS A 222 -4.86 -16.06 12.84
N PRO A 223 -4.36 -15.86 14.07
CA PRO A 223 -3.61 -16.89 14.76
C PRO A 223 -4.47 -18.12 15.02
N VAL A 224 -3.87 -19.28 14.80
CA VAL A 224 -4.46 -20.57 15.15
C VAL A 224 -3.56 -21.21 16.19
N GLU A 225 -4.15 -21.67 17.30
CA GLU A 225 -3.43 -22.27 18.41
C GLU A 225 -2.58 -23.45 17.95
N THR A 226 -1.32 -23.48 18.41
CA THR A 226 -0.38 -24.59 18.18
C THR A 226 0.14 -25.09 19.52
N LYS A 227 0.46 -26.41 19.61
CA LYS A 227 0.97 -27.04 20.84
C LYS A 227 2.50 -27.05 20.92
N ASP A 228 3.20 -26.51 19.90
CA ASP A 228 4.65 -26.68 19.73
C ASP A 228 5.45 -25.36 19.89
N GLY A 229 4.80 -24.32 20.43
CA GLY A 229 5.45 -23.02 20.66
C GLY A 229 5.74 -22.21 19.38
N ASN A 230 5.20 -22.61 18.23
CA ASN A 230 5.31 -21.89 16.98
C ASN A 230 3.96 -21.27 16.63
N VAL A 231 3.94 -20.01 16.19
CA VAL A 231 2.69 -19.38 15.78
C VAL A 231 2.32 -19.77 14.35
N ARG A 232 1.05 -20.00 14.12
CA ARG A 232 0.46 -20.27 12.81
C ARG A 232 -0.63 -19.24 12.52
N LEU A 233 -0.44 -18.44 11.47
CA LEU A 233 -1.48 -17.55 10.96
C LEU A 233 -2.21 -18.26 9.82
N LYS A 234 -3.55 -18.22 9.83
CA LYS A 234 -4.41 -18.70 8.74
C LYS A 234 -5.02 -17.53 8.01
N ALA A 235 -5.16 -17.64 6.68
CA ALA A 235 -5.88 -16.69 5.85
C ALA A 235 -7.37 -16.62 6.25
N GLU A 236 -7.88 -15.41 6.34
CA GLU A 236 -9.28 -15.09 6.62
C GLU A 236 -9.75 -14.04 5.60
N LEU A 237 -10.59 -14.45 4.68
CA LEU A 237 -11.11 -13.55 3.63
C LEU A 237 -12.37 -12.83 4.07
N VAL A 238 -12.67 -11.71 3.46
CA VAL A 238 -13.89 -10.94 3.73
C VAL A 238 -15.04 -11.47 2.87
N PRO A 239 -16.16 -11.93 3.45
CA PRO A 239 -17.22 -12.55 2.69
C PRO A 239 -18.11 -11.51 1.96
N TRP A 240 -18.80 -11.96 0.92
CA TRP A 240 -20.04 -11.37 0.47
C TRP A 240 -21.10 -11.49 1.57
N SER A 241 -22.13 -10.67 1.52
CA SER A 241 -23.23 -10.67 2.50
C SER A 241 -23.93 -12.02 2.68
N ASN A 242 -23.82 -12.93 1.69
CA ASN A 242 -24.37 -14.29 1.75
C ASN A 242 -23.39 -15.35 2.24
N GLY A 243 -22.17 -14.95 2.65
CA GLY A 243 -21.13 -15.86 3.16
C GLY A 243 -20.19 -16.45 2.11
N ASP A 244 -20.42 -16.27 0.81
CA ASP A 244 -19.45 -16.64 -0.22
C ASP A 244 -18.18 -15.79 -0.06
N LEU A 245 -16.98 -16.38 -0.20
CA LEU A 245 -15.75 -15.59 -0.12
C LEU A 245 -15.34 -15.06 -1.50
N VAL A 246 -15.30 -15.96 -2.50
CA VAL A 246 -14.93 -15.58 -3.87
C VAL A 246 -15.78 -16.36 -4.87
N ARG A 247 -16.36 -15.66 -5.82
CA ARG A 247 -17.09 -16.23 -6.96
C ARG A 247 -16.20 -16.13 -8.19
N ALA A 248 -15.84 -17.25 -8.77
CA ALA A 248 -14.86 -17.32 -9.86
C ALA A 248 -15.27 -18.29 -10.97
N LYS A 249 -14.62 -18.13 -12.12
CA LYS A 249 -14.75 -18.98 -13.30
C LYS A 249 -13.39 -19.37 -13.84
N ALA A 250 -13.13 -20.66 -14.02
CA ALA A 250 -11.86 -21.10 -14.60
C ALA A 250 -11.81 -20.79 -16.13
N PRO A 251 -10.63 -20.37 -16.65
CA PRO A 251 -9.37 -20.23 -15.95
C PRO A 251 -9.37 -19.01 -15.00
N PHE A 252 -8.77 -19.15 -13.81
CA PHE A 252 -8.77 -18.11 -12.78
C PHE A 252 -7.43 -18.07 -12.05
N VAL A 253 -7.07 -16.88 -11.56
CA VAL A 253 -5.81 -16.65 -10.84
C VAL A 253 -6.11 -15.84 -9.58
N SER A 254 -5.68 -16.31 -8.41
CA SER A 254 -5.78 -15.57 -7.15
C SER A 254 -4.76 -14.42 -7.08
N PRO A 255 -4.92 -13.45 -6.16
CA PRO A 255 -3.84 -12.58 -5.76
C PRO A 255 -2.62 -13.37 -5.26
N TRP A 256 -1.48 -12.69 -5.19
CA TRP A 256 -0.29 -13.25 -4.55
C TRP A 256 -0.41 -13.14 -3.03
N ARG A 257 -0.05 -14.20 -2.32
CA ARG A 257 0.29 -14.15 -0.90
C ARG A 257 1.79 -13.94 -0.80
N MET A 258 2.25 -12.92 -0.08
CA MET A 258 3.65 -12.52 -0.09
C MET A 258 4.23 -12.34 1.30
N LEU A 259 5.53 -12.55 1.41
CA LEU A 259 6.34 -12.26 2.58
C LEU A 259 7.62 -11.55 2.12
N SER A 260 7.81 -10.28 2.52
CA SER A 260 9.11 -9.61 2.42
C SER A 260 10.00 -10.05 3.58
N VAL A 261 11.31 -10.14 3.35
CA VAL A 261 12.29 -10.63 4.34
C VAL A 261 13.54 -9.75 4.27
N GLU A 262 13.75 -8.94 5.30
CA GLU A 262 14.80 -7.92 5.34
C GLU A 262 15.73 -8.08 6.55
N ASN A 263 16.96 -7.59 6.41
CA ASN A 263 17.94 -7.59 7.50
C ASN A 263 18.02 -6.26 8.24
N LYS A 264 17.36 -5.24 7.74
CA LYS A 264 17.25 -3.90 8.36
C LYS A 264 15.80 -3.45 8.28
N VAL A 265 15.35 -2.74 9.29
CA VAL A 265 13.98 -2.23 9.34
C VAL A 265 13.67 -1.29 8.15
N GLY A 266 14.62 -0.44 7.76
CA GLY A 266 14.48 0.43 6.59
C GLY A 266 14.35 -0.31 5.25
N GLY A 267 14.85 -1.55 5.18
CA GLY A 267 14.68 -2.42 4.01
C GLY A 267 13.22 -2.66 3.67
N LEU A 268 12.34 -2.77 4.67
CA LEU A 268 10.90 -2.94 4.44
C LEU A 268 10.31 -1.81 3.59
N ILE A 269 10.72 -0.56 3.82
CA ILE A 269 10.24 0.62 3.07
C ILE A 269 10.76 0.60 1.62
N THR A 270 12.00 0.12 1.43
CA THR A 270 12.63 0.07 0.10
C THR A 270 12.42 -1.24 -0.63
N ASN A 271 11.70 -2.20 -0.04
CA ASN A 271 11.34 -3.48 -0.67
C ASN A 271 10.38 -3.28 -1.85
N ARG A 272 10.59 -4.02 -2.93
CA ARG A 272 9.78 -3.90 -4.16
C ARG A 272 9.12 -5.21 -4.60
N VAL A 273 9.15 -6.23 -3.74
CA VAL A 273 8.52 -7.53 -4.04
C VAL A 273 7.04 -7.36 -4.37
N MET A 274 6.29 -6.55 -3.61
CA MET A 274 4.87 -6.30 -3.87
C MET A 274 4.64 -5.72 -5.28
N LEU A 275 5.40 -4.71 -5.67
CA LEU A 275 5.29 -4.13 -7.02
C LEU A 275 5.67 -5.16 -8.09
N ASN A 276 6.74 -5.93 -7.88
CA ASN A 276 7.22 -6.94 -8.81
C ASN A 276 6.27 -8.13 -8.98
N LEU A 277 5.37 -8.37 -8.04
CA LEU A 277 4.30 -9.38 -8.12
C LEU A 277 3.07 -8.88 -8.88
N ASN A 278 2.94 -7.58 -9.13
CA ASN A 278 1.87 -7.01 -9.94
C ASN A 278 2.15 -7.13 -11.44
N ASP A 279 1.09 -7.08 -12.24
CA ASP A 279 1.20 -7.09 -13.70
C ASP A 279 1.88 -5.80 -14.21
N PRO A 280 2.56 -5.85 -15.36
CA PRO A 280 3.09 -4.66 -16.01
C PRO A 280 2.03 -3.60 -16.28
N CYS A 281 2.46 -2.35 -16.45
CA CYS A 281 1.60 -1.22 -16.75
C CYS A 281 0.71 -1.49 -17.97
N LYS A 282 -0.60 -1.28 -17.83
CA LYS A 282 -1.61 -1.44 -18.89
C LYS A 282 -1.93 -0.12 -19.60
N ILE A 283 -1.49 1.01 -19.06
CA ILE A 283 -1.66 2.33 -19.68
C ILE A 283 -0.51 2.54 -20.67
N LYS A 284 -0.83 2.71 -21.95
CA LYS A 284 0.16 2.85 -23.02
C LYS A 284 0.94 4.16 -22.95
N ASP A 285 0.24 5.24 -22.67
CA ASP A 285 0.83 6.56 -22.47
C ASP A 285 0.54 7.04 -21.05
N THR A 286 1.58 7.18 -20.25
CA THR A 286 1.50 7.67 -18.87
C THR A 286 1.92 9.14 -18.72
N SER A 287 2.19 9.86 -19.80
CA SER A 287 2.70 11.23 -19.79
C SER A 287 1.71 12.24 -19.19
N TRP A 288 0.42 11.92 -19.19
CA TRP A 288 -0.62 12.74 -18.60
C TRP A 288 -0.71 12.63 -17.07
N ILE A 289 -0.09 11.60 -16.48
CA ILE A 289 -0.03 11.40 -15.03
C ILE A 289 1.02 12.35 -14.47
N THR A 290 0.60 13.24 -13.59
CA THR A 290 1.45 14.26 -12.99
C THR A 290 1.59 14.04 -11.49
N THR A 291 2.73 14.44 -10.96
CA THR A 291 3.00 14.47 -9.52
C THR A 291 3.08 15.93 -9.07
N GLY A 292 2.82 16.18 -7.80
CA GLY A 292 2.85 17.55 -7.30
C GLY A 292 2.23 17.73 -5.93
N LYS A 293 1.92 18.98 -5.64
CA LYS A 293 1.26 19.39 -4.40
C LYS A 293 -0.07 20.05 -4.71
N TYR A 294 -1.00 19.98 -3.76
CA TYR A 294 -2.31 20.62 -3.84
C TYR A 294 -2.71 21.21 -2.50
N VAL A 295 -3.65 22.11 -2.53
CA VAL A 295 -4.38 22.64 -1.37
C VAL A 295 -5.86 22.28 -1.51
N GLY A 296 -6.64 22.41 -0.45
CA GLY A 296 -8.06 22.13 -0.57
C GLY A 296 -8.93 22.81 0.47
N VAL A 297 -10.17 23.05 0.09
CA VAL A 297 -11.23 23.37 1.03
C VAL A 297 -11.66 22.05 1.68
N TRP A 298 -11.01 21.73 2.77
CA TRP A 298 -11.11 20.44 3.46
C TRP A 298 -10.96 20.58 4.99
N TRP A 299 -9.85 21.13 5.50
CA TRP A 299 -9.59 21.23 6.94
C TRP A 299 -10.64 22.07 7.67
N SER A 300 -11.15 23.12 7.04
CA SER A 300 -12.24 23.96 7.55
C SER A 300 -13.51 23.19 7.90
N TYR A 301 -13.78 22.08 7.22
CA TYR A 301 -14.92 21.22 7.53
C TYR A 301 -14.69 20.43 8.81
N HIS A 302 -13.50 19.86 8.96
CA HIS A 302 -13.10 19.11 10.16
C HIS A 302 -13.01 20.04 11.38
N MET A 303 -12.57 21.28 11.18
CA MET A 303 -12.55 22.33 12.20
C MET A 303 -13.93 22.99 12.46
N GLN A 304 -14.98 22.59 11.72
CA GLN A 304 -16.37 23.09 11.81
C GLN A 304 -16.49 24.61 11.55
N THR A 305 -15.52 25.18 10.86
CA THR A 305 -15.55 26.59 10.40
C THR A 305 -16.35 26.73 9.11
N ALA A 306 -16.47 25.65 8.30
CA ALA A 306 -17.26 25.56 7.11
C ALA A 306 -18.17 24.29 7.10
N THR A 307 -19.09 24.20 6.13
CA THR A 307 -19.97 23.04 5.90
C THR A 307 -19.87 22.53 4.47
N TRP A 308 -20.00 21.19 4.28
CA TRP A 308 -20.10 20.59 2.95
C TRP A 308 -21.41 20.93 2.24
N ALA A 309 -22.52 20.95 2.98
CA ALA A 309 -23.82 21.30 2.43
C ALA A 309 -23.97 22.81 2.21
N ILE A 310 -24.75 23.18 1.17
CA ILE A 310 -25.08 24.56 0.87
C ILE A 310 -25.75 25.25 2.07
N GLY A 311 -25.35 26.47 2.36
CA GLY A 311 -25.85 27.26 3.48
C GLY A 311 -24.95 28.41 3.86
N PRO A 312 -25.20 29.08 5.01
CA PRO A 312 -24.46 30.29 5.41
C PRO A 312 -22.95 30.07 5.63
N LYS A 313 -22.52 28.83 5.88
CA LYS A 313 -21.11 28.47 6.09
C LYS A 313 -20.60 27.55 4.96
N HIS A 314 -21.24 27.51 3.81
CA HIS A 314 -20.82 26.65 2.73
C HIS A 314 -19.36 26.94 2.32
N GLY A 315 -18.50 25.94 2.41
CA GLY A 315 -17.06 26.08 2.09
C GLY A 315 -16.81 26.08 0.59
N ALA A 316 -17.57 25.28 -0.16
CA ALA A 316 -17.43 25.12 -1.61
C ALA A 316 -18.15 26.21 -2.40
N THR A 317 -17.74 27.46 -2.20
CA THR A 317 -18.27 28.59 -3.00
C THR A 317 -17.29 28.98 -4.10
N THR A 318 -17.82 29.62 -5.16
CA THR A 318 -17.00 30.17 -6.25
C THR A 318 -15.93 31.14 -5.74
N GLU A 319 -16.31 32.02 -4.81
CA GLU A 319 -15.39 33.01 -4.24
C GLU A 319 -14.28 32.37 -3.43
N ASN A 320 -14.62 31.48 -2.50
CA ASN A 320 -13.65 30.80 -1.67
C ASN A 320 -12.69 29.93 -2.52
N THR A 321 -13.23 29.19 -3.48
CA THR A 321 -12.40 28.34 -4.38
C THR A 321 -11.40 29.17 -5.19
N LYS A 322 -11.77 30.37 -5.67
CA LYS A 322 -10.82 31.28 -6.33
C LYS A 322 -9.64 31.66 -5.44
N ARG A 323 -9.88 31.89 -4.14
CA ARG A 323 -8.79 32.19 -3.19
C ARG A 323 -7.79 31.03 -3.10
N TYR A 324 -8.28 29.79 -3.04
CA TYR A 324 -7.43 28.60 -3.04
C TYR A 324 -6.71 28.38 -4.37
N ILE A 325 -7.33 28.69 -5.50
CA ILE A 325 -6.69 28.66 -6.83
C ILE A 325 -5.56 29.69 -6.91
N ASP A 326 -5.79 30.92 -6.43
CA ASP A 326 -4.78 31.97 -6.41
C ASP A 326 -3.59 31.60 -5.51
N PHE A 327 -3.87 31.04 -4.34
CA PHE A 327 -2.84 30.51 -3.43
C PHE A 327 -2.03 29.38 -4.08
N ALA A 328 -2.69 28.41 -4.68
CA ALA A 328 -2.03 27.30 -5.37
C ALA A 328 -1.11 27.79 -6.49
N ALA A 329 -1.57 28.74 -7.30
CA ALA A 329 -0.80 29.34 -8.38
C ALA A 329 0.42 30.13 -7.86
N GLN A 330 0.25 30.90 -6.79
CA GLN A 330 1.33 31.68 -6.17
C GLN A 330 2.45 30.78 -5.64
N HIS A 331 2.10 29.61 -5.07
CA HIS A 331 3.04 28.71 -4.42
C HIS A 331 3.47 27.50 -5.29
N GLY A 332 3.15 27.53 -6.59
CA GLY A 332 3.57 26.50 -7.55
C GLY A 332 2.88 25.15 -7.38
N PHE A 333 1.74 25.11 -6.70
CA PHE A 333 0.94 23.92 -6.52
C PHE A 333 0.14 23.58 -7.78
N LYS A 334 -0.19 22.32 -7.99
CA LYS A 334 -0.79 21.82 -9.23
C LYS A 334 -2.29 21.61 -9.15
N GLY A 335 -2.84 21.50 -7.94
CA GLY A 335 -4.23 21.17 -7.75
C GLY A 335 -4.91 21.94 -6.62
N VAL A 336 -6.23 22.04 -6.74
CA VAL A 336 -7.13 22.53 -5.68
C VAL A 336 -8.26 21.53 -5.52
N LEU A 337 -8.33 20.88 -4.36
CA LEU A 337 -9.43 20.01 -3.96
C LEU A 337 -10.55 20.88 -3.36
N VAL A 338 -11.78 20.62 -3.74
CA VAL A 338 -12.94 21.24 -3.10
C VAL A 338 -13.99 20.15 -2.83
N GLU A 339 -14.18 19.82 -1.58
CA GLU A 339 -15.28 18.95 -1.15
C GLU A 339 -16.57 19.74 -1.04
N GLY A 340 -17.73 19.10 -1.10
CA GLY A 340 -19.01 19.77 -0.95
C GLY A 340 -19.49 20.58 -2.16
N TRP A 341 -18.85 20.44 -3.34
CA TRP A 341 -19.15 21.23 -4.53
C TRP A 341 -20.46 20.83 -5.23
N ASN A 342 -20.88 19.58 -5.08
CA ASN A 342 -21.95 18.92 -5.82
C ASN A 342 -23.16 18.59 -4.93
N TYR A 343 -24.32 18.36 -5.53
CA TYR A 343 -25.51 17.90 -4.81
C TYR A 343 -25.31 16.54 -4.14
N GLY A 344 -25.89 16.37 -2.95
CA GLY A 344 -25.91 15.13 -2.18
C GLY A 344 -25.44 15.28 -0.72
N TRP A 345 -24.95 16.46 -0.33
CA TRP A 345 -24.43 16.70 1.03
C TRP A 345 -25.49 17.16 2.02
N GLU A 346 -26.74 17.28 1.58
CA GLU A 346 -27.86 17.64 2.43
C GLU A 346 -28.21 16.46 3.36
N ASN A 347 -28.84 16.76 4.50
CA ASN A 347 -29.33 15.78 5.46
C ASN A 347 -28.23 14.82 6.00
N ASP A 348 -28.52 13.53 6.06
CA ASP A 348 -27.60 12.47 6.52
C ASP A 348 -26.87 11.86 5.30
N TRP A 349 -25.99 12.64 4.67
CA TRP A 349 -25.29 12.27 3.44
C TRP A 349 -24.52 10.94 3.55
N GLY A 350 -24.02 10.60 4.76
CA GLY A 350 -23.34 9.33 4.99
C GLY A 350 -24.22 8.09 4.88
N LYS A 351 -25.58 8.29 4.90
CA LYS A 351 -26.57 7.22 4.68
C LYS A 351 -27.36 7.39 3.38
N GLU A 352 -27.41 8.60 2.84
CA GLU A 352 -28.15 8.93 1.64
C GLU A 352 -27.23 9.01 0.40
N GLY A 353 -26.27 8.13 0.27
CA GLY A 353 -25.29 8.12 -0.81
C GLY A 353 -25.89 8.04 -2.22
N ASP A 354 -27.13 7.55 -2.35
CA ASP A 354 -27.88 7.53 -3.60
C ASP A 354 -28.31 8.92 -4.11
N LYS A 355 -28.20 9.97 -3.28
CA LYS A 355 -28.49 11.36 -3.63
C LYS A 355 -27.32 12.09 -4.29
N PHE A 356 -26.09 11.57 -4.16
CA PHE A 356 -24.95 12.22 -4.78
C PHE A 356 -25.06 12.27 -6.30
N ASN A 357 -24.77 13.46 -6.85
CA ASN A 357 -24.70 13.70 -8.29
C ASN A 357 -23.31 14.23 -8.66
N PHE A 358 -22.60 13.51 -9.49
CA PHE A 358 -21.18 13.78 -9.80
C PHE A 358 -20.98 14.71 -11.02
N THR A 359 -22.05 15.29 -11.55
CA THR A 359 -22.00 16.21 -12.69
C THR A 359 -22.67 17.56 -12.41
N LYS A 360 -23.44 17.67 -11.31
CA LYS A 360 -24.22 18.85 -11.00
C LYS A 360 -23.70 19.56 -9.75
N ALA A 361 -23.18 20.77 -9.96
CA ALA A 361 -22.72 21.65 -8.90
C ALA A 361 -23.86 22.38 -8.18
N TYR A 362 -23.62 22.80 -6.93
CA TYR A 362 -24.48 23.75 -6.24
C TYR A 362 -24.54 25.11 -6.96
N PRO A 363 -25.62 25.91 -6.79
CA PRO A 363 -25.80 27.18 -7.50
C PRO A 363 -24.74 28.24 -7.21
N ASP A 364 -24.07 28.17 -6.06
CA ASP A 364 -23.00 29.09 -5.64
C ASP A 364 -21.59 28.59 -6.04
N TYR A 365 -21.50 27.47 -6.78
CA TYR A 365 -20.26 26.90 -7.28
C TYR A 365 -20.22 26.84 -8.81
N ASP A 366 -19.58 27.83 -9.43
CA ASP A 366 -19.39 27.88 -10.89
C ASP A 366 -18.27 26.91 -11.33
N PHE A 367 -18.61 25.62 -11.43
CA PHE A 367 -17.65 24.54 -11.68
C PHE A 367 -16.84 24.74 -12.97
N GLU A 368 -17.52 25.06 -14.09
CA GLU A 368 -16.83 25.30 -15.37
C GLU A 368 -15.99 26.58 -15.37
N GLY A 369 -16.52 27.67 -14.82
CA GLY A 369 -15.80 28.93 -14.69
C GLY A 369 -14.58 28.83 -13.81
N LEU A 370 -14.69 28.09 -12.69
CA LEU A 370 -13.59 27.83 -11.76
C LEU A 370 -12.48 27.01 -12.42
N GLN A 371 -12.81 25.95 -13.17
CA GLN A 371 -11.80 25.15 -13.85
C GLN A 371 -11.09 25.96 -14.95
N LYS A 372 -11.82 26.76 -15.73
CA LYS A 372 -11.22 27.68 -16.72
C LYS A 372 -10.27 28.67 -16.03
N TYR A 373 -10.70 29.23 -14.90
CA TYR A 373 -9.86 30.14 -14.11
C TYR A 373 -8.59 29.44 -13.59
N ALA A 374 -8.72 28.26 -13.03
CA ALA A 374 -7.59 27.47 -12.53
C ALA A 374 -6.58 27.17 -13.64
N LEU A 375 -7.05 26.69 -14.80
CA LEU A 375 -6.20 26.39 -15.96
C LEU A 375 -5.47 27.64 -16.46
N SER A 376 -6.10 28.83 -16.44
CA SER A 376 -5.45 30.08 -16.82
C SER A 376 -4.27 30.46 -15.91
N LYS A 377 -4.23 29.87 -14.71
CA LYS A 377 -3.16 30.07 -13.71
C LYS A 377 -2.18 28.88 -13.59
N GLY A 378 -2.32 27.86 -14.45
CA GLY A 378 -1.48 26.67 -14.42
C GLY A 378 -1.83 25.68 -13.31
N VAL A 379 -3.03 25.79 -12.75
CA VAL A 379 -3.59 24.93 -11.69
C VAL A 379 -4.78 24.14 -12.27
N SER A 380 -5.18 23.05 -11.66
CA SER A 380 -6.41 22.32 -11.99
C SER A 380 -7.23 22.05 -10.73
N LEU A 381 -8.55 22.06 -10.86
CA LEU A 381 -9.39 21.51 -9.82
C LEU A 381 -9.17 19.99 -9.71
N ILE A 382 -9.32 19.46 -8.51
CA ILE A 382 -9.43 18.03 -8.21
C ILE A 382 -10.90 17.80 -7.90
N ALA A 383 -11.57 16.98 -8.70
CA ALA A 383 -12.96 16.62 -8.43
C ALA A 383 -13.05 15.78 -7.15
N HIS A 384 -14.08 15.98 -6.37
CA HIS A 384 -14.39 15.17 -5.19
C HIS A 384 -15.69 14.40 -5.41
N ASN A 385 -15.63 13.08 -5.30
CA ASN A 385 -16.77 12.18 -5.49
C ASN A 385 -16.98 11.37 -4.22
N GLU A 386 -17.61 11.97 -3.20
CA GLU A 386 -18.14 11.21 -2.06
C GLU A 386 -19.35 10.40 -2.50
N THR A 387 -19.40 9.15 -2.08
CA THR A 387 -20.46 8.23 -2.50
C THR A 387 -21.40 7.82 -1.36
N GLY A 388 -21.06 8.10 -0.09
CA GLY A 388 -21.77 7.57 1.07
C GLY A 388 -21.91 6.04 1.02
N GLY A 389 -20.96 5.35 0.37
CA GLY A 389 -21.00 3.90 0.16
C GLY A 389 -21.96 3.42 -0.94
N ALA A 390 -22.68 4.29 -1.65
CA ALA A 390 -23.61 3.91 -2.73
C ALA A 390 -22.85 3.62 -4.04
N ALA A 391 -22.16 2.48 -4.07
CA ALA A 391 -21.31 2.07 -5.19
C ALA A 391 -22.06 1.99 -6.52
N LYS A 392 -23.28 1.48 -6.53
CA LYS A 392 -24.10 1.40 -7.75
C LYS A 392 -24.51 2.76 -8.29
N ASN A 393 -24.87 3.72 -7.41
CA ASN A 393 -25.16 5.08 -7.82
C ASN A 393 -23.95 5.71 -8.51
N TYR A 394 -22.76 5.52 -7.94
CA TYR A 394 -21.53 6.01 -8.53
C TYR A 394 -21.21 5.32 -9.86
N GLU A 395 -21.31 3.99 -9.94
CA GLU A 395 -21.08 3.25 -11.18
C GLU A 395 -22.02 3.66 -12.32
N ASN A 396 -23.28 3.99 -12.02
CA ASN A 396 -24.26 4.45 -13.01
C ASN A 396 -23.90 5.82 -13.60
N GLN A 397 -23.20 6.67 -12.86
CA GLN A 397 -22.81 8.03 -13.28
C GLN A 397 -21.36 8.11 -13.74
N LEU A 398 -20.57 7.04 -13.59
CA LEU A 398 -19.11 7.05 -13.70
C LEU A 398 -18.61 7.55 -15.08
N GLU A 399 -19.16 7.04 -16.17
CA GLU A 399 -18.77 7.41 -17.53
C GLU A 399 -19.17 8.87 -17.85
N GLU A 400 -20.36 9.32 -17.41
CA GLU A 400 -20.82 10.68 -17.62
C GLU A 400 -19.93 11.67 -16.85
N ALA A 401 -19.66 11.39 -15.56
CA ALA A 401 -18.81 12.22 -14.72
C ALA A 401 -17.39 12.33 -15.26
N PHE A 402 -16.77 11.20 -15.61
CA PHE A 402 -15.38 11.22 -16.10
C PHE A 402 -15.27 11.83 -17.50
N SER A 403 -16.26 11.65 -18.38
CA SER A 403 -16.32 12.36 -19.65
C SER A 403 -16.43 13.89 -19.46
N LEU A 404 -17.22 14.34 -18.49
CA LEU A 404 -17.31 15.77 -18.14
C LEU A 404 -15.95 16.29 -17.63
N TYR A 405 -15.31 15.57 -16.70
CA TYR A 405 -14.03 15.98 -16.13
C TYR A 405 -12.92 16.02 -17.19
N GLU A 406 -12.85 15.02 -18.05
CA GLU A 406 -11.89 14.99 -19.18
C GLU A 406 -12.11 16.18 -20.11
N LYS A 407 -13.36 16.46 -20.51
CA LYS A 407 -13.73 17.62 -21.36
C LYS A 407 -13.36 18.95 -20.71
N MET A 408 -13.47 19.06 -19.39
CA MET A 408 -13.09 20.25 -18.64
C MET A 408 -11.56 20.35 -18.43
N GLY A 409 -10.80 19.28 -18.68
CA GLY A 409 -9.36 19.21 -18.44
C GLY A 409 -8.98 18.95 -16.99
N ILE A 410 -9.90 18.44 -16.16
CA ILE A 410 -9.62 17.99 -14.79
C ILE A 410 -8.80 16.70 -14.87
N LYS A 411 -7.70 16.63 -14.09
CA LYS A 411 -6.73 15.54 -14.16
C LYS A 411 -6.77 14.58 -12.98
N ALA A 412 -7.49 14.91 -11.92
CA ALA A 412 -7.57 14.06 -10.73
C ALA A 412 -8.97 14.05 -10.11
N VAL A 413 -9.32 12.93 -9.49
CA VAL A 413 -10.50 12.76 -8.66
C VAL A 413 -10.11 12.17 -7.31
N LYS A 414 -10.63 12.72 -6.21
CA LYS A 414 -10.66 12.09 -4.90
C LYS A 414 -12.00 11.39 -4.75
N THR A 415 -12.00 10.10 -4.41
CA THR A 415 -13.22 9.30 -4.20
C THR A 415 -13.37 8.97 -2.72
N GLY A 416 -14.59 9.06 -2.18
CA GLY A 416 -14.91 8.70 -0.80
C GLY A 416 -16.05 7.67 -0.72
N TYR A 417 -16.06 6.85 0.34
CA TYR A 417 -17.02 5.77 0.56
C TYR A 417 -17.39 5.68 2.04
N VAL A 418 -17.70 6.82 2.65
CA VAL A 418 -18.06 6.90 4.07
C VAL A 418 -19.34 6.12 4.33
N ASN A 419 -19.21 4.84 4.64
CA ASN A 419 -20.26 3.97 5.17
C ASN A 419 -19.63 2.64 5.58
N ASN A 420 -20.23 1.91 6.49
CA ASN A 420 -19.76 0.59 6.91
C ASN A 420 -19.91 -0.48 5.82
N LEU A 421 -20.86 -0.29 4.89
CA LEU A 421 -21.16 -1.23 3.81
C LEU A 421 -21.40 -0.49 2.50
N MET A 422 -20.94 -1.05 1.39
CA MET A 422 -21.34 -0.63 0.05
C MET A 422 -22.75 -1.07 -0.27
N ASP A 423 -23.57 -0.15 -0.80
CA ASP A 423 -24.99 -0.36 -1.11
C ASP A 423 -25.78 -0.96 0.07
N ASP A 424 -25.42 -0.57 1.30
CA ASP A 424 -26.02 -1.04 2.57
C ASP A 424 -25.97 -2.56 2.76
N LYS A 425 -25.06 -3.24 2.07
CA LYS A 425 -25.08 -4.69 2.00
C LYS A 425 -23.71 -5.35 1.98
N GLU A 426 -22.81 -4.90 1.15
CA GLU A 426 -21.54 -5.58 0.86
C GLU A 426 -20.37 -4.86 1.50
N HIS A 427 -19.45 -5.60 2.10
CA HIS A 427 -18.28 -5.01 2.71
C HIS A 427 -17.30 -4.48 1.66
N GLN A 428 -16.67 -3.29 1.87
CA GLN A 428 -15.70 -2.69 0.94
C GLN A 428 -14.51 -3.60 0.63
N HIS A 429 -14.10 -4.42 1.59
CA HIS A 429 -12.96 -5.32 1.46
C HIS A 429 -13.33 -6.70 0.90
N SER A 430 -14.61 -6.94 0.61
CA SER A 430 -15.06 -8.15 -0.10
C SER A 430 -14.70 -8.10 -1.59
N GLN A 431 -14.86 -9.22 -2.28
CA GLN A 431 -14.69 -9.25 -3.74
C GLN A 431 -15.61 -8.22 -4.45
N TYR A 432 -16.76 -7.88 -3.89
CA TYR A 432 -17.66 -6.85 -4.43
C TYR A 432 -16.96 -5.49 -4.45
N GLY A 433 -16.46 -5.03 -3.30
CA GLY A 433 -15.78 -3.75 -3.19
C GLY A 433 -14.50 -3.70 -4.04
N VAL A 434 -13.69 -4.76 -4.02
CA VAL A 434 -12.49 -4.86 -4.87
C VAL A 434 -12.82 -4.70 -6.36
N ARG A 435 -13.88 -5.34 -6.85
CA ARG A 435 -14.37 -5.17 -8.23
C ARG A 435 -14.80 -3.74 -8.53
N HIS A 436 -15.50 -3.10 -7.58
CA HIS A 436 -15.93 -1.72 -7.70
C HIS A 436 -14.73 -0.76 -7.83
N TYR A 437 -13.77 -0.81 -6.89
CA TYR A 437 -12.57 0.03 -6.94
C TYR A 437 -11.79 -0.17 -8.23
N ARG A 438 -11.67 -1.41 -8.69
CA ARG A 438 -11.00 -1.71 -9.94
C ARG A 438 -11.70 -1.07 -11.14
N LYS A 439 -13.03 -1.13 -11.19
CA LYS A 439 -13.85 -0.52 -12.24
C LYS A 439 -13.66 1.00 -12.29
N VAL A 440 -13.62 1.66 -11.12
CA VAL A 440 -13.38 3.11 -11.02
C VAL A 440 -12.00 3.47 -11.55
N ILE A 441 -10.94 2.77 -11.13
CA ILE A 441 -9.56 3.02 -11.56
C ILE A 441 -9.40 2.82 -13.08
N GLU A 442 -10.01 1.78 -13.64
CA GLU A 442 -9.96 1.48 -15.07
C GLU A 442 -10.75 2.50 -15.90
N ALA A 443 -11.90 2.94 -15.42
CA ALA A 443 -12.67 4.02 -16.04
C ALA A 443 -11.89 5.33 -16.03
N ALA A 444 -11.35 5.73 -14.88
CA ALA A 444 -10.51 6.91 -14.74
C ALA A 444 -9.29 6.89 -15.68
N ALA A 445 -8.65 5.72 -15.84
CA ALA A 445 -7.53 5.55 -16.77
C ALA A 445 -7.93 5.81 -18.24
N ARG A 446 -9.14 5.39 -18.66
CA ARG A 446 -9.64 5.66 -20.02
C ARG A 446 -9.87 7.14 -20.28
N HIS A 447 -10.23 7.91 -19.25
CA HIS A 447 -10.48 9.34 -19.30
C HIS A 447 -9.29 10.21 -18.88
N HIS A 448 -8.08 9.62 -18.77
CA HIS A 448 -6.86 10.31 -18.36
C HIS A 448 -6.98 11.04 -17.00
N ILE A 449 -7.62 10.38 -16.03
CA ILE A 449 -7.87 10.89 -14.68
C ILE A 449 -7.08 10.08 -13.65
N MET A 450 -6.34 10.76 -12.79
CA MET A 450 -5.70 10.20 -11.61
C MET A 450 -6.72 9.99 -10.49
N VAL A 451 -6.55 8.94 -9.70
CA VAL A 451 -7.44 8.60 -8.58
C VAL A 451 -6.69 8.68 -7.26
N VAL A 452 -7.26 9.42 -6.31
CA VAL A 452 -6.95 9.37 -4.89
C VAL A 452 -8.13 8.68 -4.22
N ASN A 453 -7.92 7.46 -3.71
CA ASN A 453 -9.02 6.59 -3.24
C ASN A 453 -9.09 6.57 -1.71
N HIS A 454 -10.19 7.06 -1.12
CA HIS A 454 -10.46 7.01 0.32
C HIS A 454 -11.32 5.78 0.67
N GLU A 455 -11.35 5.37 1.93
CA GLU A 455 -11.94 4.13 2.44
C GLU A 455 -11.67 2.90 1.53
N PRO A 456 -10.43 2.68 1.11
CA PRO A 456 -10.08 1.68 0.10
C PRO A 456 -10.15 0.25 0.65
N ALA A 457 -10.18 -0.75 -0.25
CA ALA A 457 -9.51 -2.00 0.06
C ALA A 457 -8.01 -1.74 0.21
N MET A 458 -7.34 -2.40 1.17
CA MET A 458 -5.90 -2.17 1.40
C MET A 458 -5.13 -2.26 0.09
N PRO A 459 -4.30 -1.27 -0.26
CA PRO A 459 -3.53 -1.28 -1.50
C PRO A 459 -2.59 -2.49 -1.61
N THR A 460 -2.40 -3.00 -2.80
CA THR A 460 -1.64 -4.23 -3.07
C THR A 460 -0.65 -4.09 -4.24
N GLY A 461 -0.15 -2.87 -4.46
CA GLY A 461 0.82 -2.58 -5.53
C GLY A 461 0.19 -2.33 -6.90
N LEU A 462 -1.11 -2.14 -6.98
CA LEU A 462 -1.84 -1.97 -8.23
C LEU A 462 -1.38 -0.77 -9.06
N GLN A 463 -0.74 0.22 -8.44
CA GLN A 463 -0.14 1.39 -9.12
C GLN A 463 0.95 1.01 -10.15
N ARG A 464 1.53 -0.19 -10.09
CA ARG A 464 2.39 -0.70 -11.17
C ARG A 464 1.60 -0.94 -12.45
N THR A 465 0.41 -1.52 -12.33
CA THR A 465 -0.47 -1.88 -13.46
C THR A 465 -1.29 -0.69 -13.94
N TYR A 466 -1.75 0.13 -12.98
CA TYR A 466 -2.53 1.34 -13.21
C TYR A 466 -1.94 2.51 -12.43
N PRO A 467 -0.89 3.17 -12.95
CA PRO A 467 -0.21 4.28 -12.30
C PRO A 467 -1.07 5.54 -12.14
N ASN A 468 -2.29 5.56 -12.66
CA ASN A 468 -3.28 6.58 -12.37
C ASN A 468 -3.94 6.41 -10.98
N LEU A 469 -3.81 5.28 -10.30
CA LEU A 469 -4.05 5.16 -8.86
C LEU A 469 -2.86 5.77 -8.14
N ILE A 470 -2.97 7.06 -7.81
CA ILE A 470 -1.82 7.85 -7.37
C ILE A 470 -1.61 7.78 -5.86
N ALA A 471 -2.69 7.68 -5.09
CA ALA A 471 -2.65 7.48 -3.64
C ALA A 471 -3.93 6.81 -3.14
N SER A 472 -3.87 6.26 -1.95
CA SER A 472 -5.04 5.77 -1.22
C SER A 472 -4.91 6.14 0.25
N GLU A 473 -6.04 6.40 0.91
CA GLU A 473 -6.06 6.54 2.36
C GLU A 473 -5.91 5.17 3.06
N GLY A 474 -6.90 4.71 3.78
CA GLY A 474 -6.87 3.46 4.54
C GLY A 474 -5.89 3.51 5.71
N VAL A 475 -5.86 4.64 6.39
CA VAL A 475 -5.01 4.94 7.55
C VAL A 475 -5.72 5.93 8.46
N ARG A 476 -5.47 5.86 9.75
CA ARG A 476 -5.87 6.91 10.68
C ARG A 476 -5.07 8.18 10.37
N GLY A 477 -5.66 9.06 9.53
CA GLY A 477 -5.04 10.24 8.94
C GLY A 477 -5.07 11.48 9.85
N GLN A 478 -4.74 12.63 9.25
CA GLN A 478 -4.67 13.92 9.95
C GLN A 478 -6.03 14.38 10.47
N GLU A 479 -7.13 14.06 9.81
CA GLU A 479 -8.49 14.44 10.21
C GLU A 479 -8.87 13.98 11.63
N TRP A 480 -8.33 12.85 12.10
CA TRP A 480 -8.50 12.37 13.45
C TRP A 480 -7.97 13.34 14.51
N ASN A 481 -7.06 14.24 14.14
CA ASN A 481 -6.58 15.32 15.00
C ASN A 481 -7.57 16.50 15.09
N ALA A 482 -8.70 16.46 14.39
CA ALA A 482 -9.78 17.43 14.49
C ALA A 482 -11.01 16.86 15.18
N TRP A 483 -11.50 15.68 14.77
CA TRP A 483 -12.82 15.22 15.20
C TRP A 483 -12.83 14.03 16.17
N ASP A 484 -11.68 13.41 16.49
CA ASP A 484 -11.64 12.38 17.53
C ASP A 484 -11.69 13.00 18.94
N GLY A 485 -12.84 12.89 19.60
CA GLY A 485 -13.03 13.40 20.96
C GLY A 485 -12.12 12.78 22.03
N ASN A 486 -11.33 11.74 21.69
CA ASN A 486 -10.44 11.03 22.60
C ASN A 486 -8.97 11.47 22.52
N GLY A 487 -8.65 12.58 21.83
CA GLY A 487 -7.31 13.17 21.82
C GLY A 487 -6.54 13.07 20.51
N GLY A 488 -7.15 12.54 19.45
CA GLY A 488 -6.52 12.49 18.12
C GLY A 488 -5.46 11.39 17.99
N ASN A 489 -4.46 11.63 17.14
CA ASN A 489 -3.37 10.68 16.88
C ASN A 489 -2.28 10.78 17.96
N PRO A 490 -1.90 9.67 18.62
CA PRO A 490 -0.78 9.68 19.54
C PRO A 490 0.55 9.90 18.79
N PRO A 491 1.55 10.55 19.41
CA PRO A 491 2.82 10.88 18.76
C PRO A 491 3.55 9.73 18.07
N TYR A 492 3.54 8.50 18.65
CA TYR A 492 4.21 7.34 18.08
C TYR A 492 3.60 6.88 16.74
N HIS A 493 2.33 7.20 16.47
CA HIS A 493 1.60 6.74 15.30
C HIS A 493 2.32 7.08 13.98
N LEU A 494 2.86 8.30 13.88
CA LEU A 494 3.63 8.75 12.73
C LEU A 494 4.97 8.01 12.56
N CYS A 495 5.49 7.39 13.62
CA CYS A 495 6.68 6.54 13.58
C CYS A 495 6.35 5.06 13.29
N VAL A 496 5.07 4.69 13.24
CA VAL A 496 4.58 3.35 12.91
C VAL A 496 4.10 3.26 11.47
N ILE A 497 3.37 4.26 10.98
CA ILE A 497 2.77 4.27 9.63
C ILE A 497 3.77 3.91 8.52
N PRO A 498 5.02 4.43 8.49
CA PRO A 498 5.98 4.13 7.43
C PRO A 498 6.35 2.65 7.34
N PHE A 499 6.24 1.91 8.45
CA PHE A 499 6.58 0.49 8.56
C PHE A 499 5.37 -0.43 8.56
N THR A 500 4.18 0.09 8.37
CA THR A 500 2.93 -0.67 8.39
C THR A 500 2.09 -0.31 7.16
N ARG A 501 1.15 0.62 7.27
CA ARG A 501 0.25 1.00 6.17
C ARG A 501 0.99 1.44 4.91
N GLN A 502 2.08 2.22 5.04
CA GLN A 502 2.82 2.73 3.87
C GLN A 502 3.51 1.63 3.07
N LEU A 503 3.81 0.47 3.67
CA LEU A 503 4.36 -0.68 2.95
C LEU A 503 3.40 -1.22 1.89
N ALA A 504 2.10 -0.95 2.03
CA ALA A 504 1.08 -1.29 1.04
C ALA A 504 1.02 -0.28 -0.14
N GLY A 505 1.65 0.88 -0.03
CA GLY A 505 1.70 1.90 -1.09
C GLY A 505 1.46 3.33 -0.59
N PRO A 506 1.48 4.32 -1.51
CA PRO A 506 1.35 5.75 -1.20
C PRO A 506 0.10 6.06 -0.38
N ILE A 507 0.23 7.01 0.54
CA ILE A 507 -0.82 7.37 1.49
C ILE A 507 -1.29 8.80 1.26
N ASP A 508 -2.60 9.02 1.14
CA ASP A 508 -3.19 10.35 1.29
C ASP A 508 -3.42 10.64 2.79
N PHE A 509 -2.34 11.06 3.46
CA PHE A 509 -2.33 11.33 4.92
C PHE A 509 -2.79 12.76 5.26
N THR A 510 -2.72 13.68 4.31
CA THR A 510 -3.08 15.10 4.47
C THR A 510 -2.23 15.86 5.51
N PRO A 511 -0.89 15.90 5.35
CA PRO A 511 0.02 16.59 6.27
C PRO A 511 -0.03 18.11 6.16
N GLY A 512 0.68 18.80 7.06
CA GLY A 512 0.98 20.23 6.94
C GLY A 512 0.02 21.14 7.67
N ILE A 513 -0.57 20.70 8.77
CA ILE A 513 -1.34 21.57 9.64
C ILE A 513 -0.38 22.47 10.43
N PHE A 514 -0.44 23.78 10.17
CA PHE A 514 0.38 24.79 10.85
C PHE A 514 -0.32 25.41 12.05
N ASN A 515 -1.67 25.40 12.07
CA ASN A 515 -2.42 25.78 13.27
C ASN A 515 -2.49 24.59 14.24
N LEU A 516 -1.38 24.33 14.96
CA LEU A 516 -1.24 23.21 15.89
C LEU A 516 -2.07 23.38 17.18
N GLU A 517 -2.63 24.55 17.43
CA GLU A 517 -3.46 24.85 18.60
C GLU A 517 -4.95 24.84 18.29
N GLY A 518 -5.32 24.72 17.01
CA GLY A 518 -6.72 24.63 16.58
C GLY A 518 -7.41 23.39 17.16
N ARG A 519 -8.53 23.56 17.83
CA ARG A 519 -9.24 22.50 18.56
C ARG A 519 -10.74 22.55 18.31
N VAL A 520 -11.31 21.42 17.95
CA VAL A 520 -12.77 21.18 18.00
C VAL A 520 -13.14 20.61 19.38
N TYR A 521 -12.29 19.74 19.90
CA TYR A 521 -12.40 19.17 21.25
C TYR A 521 -11.20 19.56 22.10
N PRO A 522 -11.36 19.69 23.45
CA PRO A 522 -10.32 20.26 24.32
C PRO A 522 -8.93 19.60 24.23
N ASN A 523 -8.89 18.29 23.99
CA ASN A 523 -7.65 17.51 23.97
C ASN A 523 -7.24 17.03 22.58
N THR A 524 -7.98 17.43 21.52
CA THR A 524 -7.77 16.93 20.16
C THR A 524 -7.16 18.01 19.29
N HIS A 525 -5.91 17.80 18.91
CA HIS A 525 -5.13 18.63 18.01
C HIS A 525 -3.98 17.80 17.41
N PRO A 526 -3.23 18.30 16.40
CA PRO A 526 -2.02 17.65 15.94
C PRO A 526 -0.97 17.57 17.05
N HIS A 527 -0.68 16.35 17.55
CA HIS A 527 0.34 16.13 18.58
C HIS A 527 1.74 16.11 17.95
N THR A 528 2.15 17.22 17.34
CA THR A 528 3.44 17.36 16.65
C THR A 528 4.02 18.74 16.92
N THR A 529 5.36 18.88 16.76
CA THR A 529 5.96 20.19 16.54
C THR A 529 5.79 20.63 15.09
N LEU A 530 5.98 21.92 14.80
CA LEU A 530 5.96 22.44 13.43
C LEU A 530 7.07 21.79 12.56
N ALA A 531 8.25 21.53 13.13
CA ALA A 531 9.33 20.84 12.44
C ALA A 531 8.96 19.40 12.07
N LYS A 532 8.18 18.69 12.90
CA LYS A 532 7.67 17.36 12.58
C LYS A 532 6.63 17.40 11.45
N GLN A 533 5.75 18.42 11.39
CA GLN A 533 4.81 18.62 10.27
C GLN A 533 5.55 18.75 8.93
N LEU A 534 6.70 19.42 8.90
CA LEU A 534 7.54 19.46 7.70
C LEU A 534 8.15 18.10 7.37
N ALA A 535 8.60 17.35 8.40
CA ALA A 535 9.21 16.03 8.22
C ALA A 535 8.21 15.00 7.63
N GLU A 536 6.92 15.12 7.95
CA GLU A 536 5.85 14.26 7.42
C GLU A 536 5.86 14.21 5.89
N TYR A 537 6.12 15.33 5.23
CA TYR A 537 6.20 15.40 3.75
C TYR A 537 7.29 14.52 3.14
N VAL A 538 8.38 14.29 3.87
CA VAL A 538 9.48 13.44 3.40
C VAL A 538 9.25 11.99 3.79
N VAL A 539 8.77 11.75 5.02
CA VAL A 539 8.67 10.41 5.60
C VAL A 539 7.43 9.68 5.10
N ILE A 540 6.26 10.34 5.11
CA ILE A 540 5.00 9.74 4.64
C ILE A 540 4.90 10.02 3.13
N TYR A 541 5.05 8.95 2.35
CA TYR A 541 5.13 9.08 0.90
C TYR A 541 3.76 9.13 0.23
N THR A 542 3.59 10.15 -0.59
CA THR A 542 2.61 10.20 -1.67
C THR A 542 3.15 11.04 -2.82
N PRO A 543 2.90 10.68 -4.09
CA PRO A 543 3.29 11.52 -5.23
C PRO A 543 2.37 12.72 -5.45
N TRP A 544 1.26 12.83 -4.70
CA TRP A 544 0.27 13.89 -4.76
C TRP A 544 0.01 14.40 -3.34
N GLN A 545 0.84 15.36 -2.90
CA GLN A 545 0.92 15.82 -1.51
C GLN A 545 -0.02 16.99 -1.24
N MET A 546 -0.83 16.90 -0.18
CA MET A 546 -1.66 18.01 0.26
C MET A 546 -0.90 18.94 1.22
N ALA A 547 -1.09 20.25 1.07
CA ALA A 547 -0.90 21.20 2.16
C ALA A 547 -2.29 21.44 2.76
N ALA A 548 -2.56 20.76 3.88
CA ALA A 548 -3.92 20.45 4.30
C ALA A 548 -4.60 21.54 5.13
N ASP A 549 -3.85 22.48 5.70
CA ASP A 549 -4.39 23.55 6.52
C ASP A 549 -5.17 24.60 5.72
N GLU A 550 -5.92 25.44 6.40
CA GLU A 550 -6.49 26.66 5.82
C GLU A 550 -5.35 27.57 5.32
N ILE A 551 -5.49 28.14 4.13
CA ILE A 551 -4.41 28.87 3.45
C ILE A 551 -3.92 30.09 4.25
N GLU A 552 -4.73 30.62 5.14
CA GLU A 552 -4.40 31.71 6.04
C GLU A 552 -3.29 31.35 7.03
N ASN A 553 -3.23 30.08 7.46
CA ASN A 553 -2.27 29.61 8.46
C ASN A 553 -0.85 29.47 7.88
N TYR A 554 -0.70 29.47 6.55
CA TYR A 554 0.60 29.48 5.88
C TYR A 554 1.18 30.87 5.66
N LYS A 555 0.35 31.91 5.79
CA LYS A 555 0.77 33.28 5.52
C LYS A 555 1.88 33.69 6.48
N ASP A 556 2.94 34.30 5.91
CA ASP A 556 4.10 34.81 6.65
C ASP A 556 4.84 33.74 7.51
N GLN A 557 4.68 32.46 7.15
CA GLN A 557 5.34 31.33 7.85
C GLN A 557 6.64 30.93 7.12
N PRO A 558 7.83 31.21 7.68
CA PRO A 558 9.10 30.81 7.04
C PRO A 558 9.25 29.32 6.80
N ALA A 559 8.58 28.49 7.62
CA ALA A 559 8.54 27.03 7.49
C ALA A 559 7.91 26.59 6.16
N PHE A 560 6.98 27.36 5.62
CA PHE A 560 6.25 26.99 4.41
C PHE A 560 7.16 26.89 3.17
N ALA A 561 8.28 27.63 3.16
CA ALA A 561 9.29 27.53 2.11
C ALA A 561 9.84 26.11 1.92
N PHE A 562 9.86 25.27 2.96
CA PHE A 562 10.23 23.86 2.81
C PHE A 562 9.19 23.09 1.98
N ILE A 563 7.91 23.28 2.26
CA ILE A 563 6.81 22.64 1.51
C ILE A 563 6.84 23.09 0.04
N GLU A 564 7.06 24.39 -0.23
CA GLU A 564 7.18 24.91 -1.59
C GLU A 564 8.33 24.26 -2.38
N ALA A 565 9.49 24.13 -1.73
CA ALA A 565 10.71 23.60 -2.36
C ALA A 565 10.66 22.07 -2.59
N MET A 566 9.87 21.33 -1.80
CA MET A 566 9.92 19.87 -1.80
C MET A 566 9.23 19.27 -3.04
N PRO A 567 9.89 18.37 -3.79
CA PRO A 567 9.25 17.58 -4.84
C PRO A 567 8.42 16.43 -4.24
N SER A 568 7.63 15.78 -5.08
CA SER A 568 6.81 14.62 -4.69
C SER A 568 7.12 13.34 -5.48
N ASN A 569 8.18 13.38 -6.31
CA ASN A 569 8.62 12.25 -7.13
C ASN A 569 10.14 12.07 -6.97
N TRP A 570 10.58 10.83 -6.75
CA TRP A 570 11.91 10.58 -6.24
C TRP A 570 12.74 9.69 -7.16
N GLN A 571 14.04 9.96 -7.20
CA GLN A 571 15.01 9.11 -7.86
C GLN A 571 15.43 7.94 -6.97
N LYS A 572 15.58 8.20 -5.67
CA LYS A 572 16.06 7.23 -4.69
C LYS A 572 15.57 7.57 -3.29
N THR A 573 15.25 6.54 -2.52
CA THR A 573 14.93 6.64 -1.09
C THR A 573 15.93 5.83 -0.27
N VAL A 574 16.37 6.40 0.85
CA VAL A 574 17.26 5.77 1.84
C VAL A 574 16.68 5.99 3.23
N ILE A 575 16.80 4.99 4.09
CA ILE A 575 16.41 5.07 5.51
C ILE A 575 17.70 4.97 6.36
N PRO A 576 18.35 6.09 6.67
CA PRO A 576 19.62 6.10 7.41
C PRO A 576 19.52 5.47 8.79
N MET A 577 18.41 5.71 9.49
CA MET A 577 18.16 5.15 10.82
C MET A 577 16.67 5.11 11.14
N ALA A 578 16.25 4.07 11.86
CA ALA A 578 14.88 3.94 12.32
C ALA A 578 14.74 2.87 13.40
N GLU A 579 13.71 3.02 14.24
CA GLU A 579 13.17 2.01 15.14
C GLU A 579 11.65 2.16 15.15
N ILE A 580 10.92 1.10 14.78
CA ILE A 580 9.47 1.18 14.58
C ILE A 580 8.77 1.67 15.86
N GLY A 581 7.92 2.67 15.72
CA GLY A 581 7.16 3.27 16.81
C GLY A 581 7.95 4.22 17.68
N LYS A 582 9.25 4.43 17.42
CA LYS A 582 10.09 5.35 18.20
C LYS A 582 10.59 6.52 17.37
N TYR A 583 11.26 6.26 16.25
CA TYR A 583 11.77 7.30 15.36
C TYR A 583 12.06 6.76 13.96
N ILE A 584 12.11 7.65 13.01
CA ILE A 584 12.53 7.37 11.64
C ILE A 584 13.22 8.58 11.03
N VAL A 585 14.27 8.35 10.26
CA VAL A 585 14.89 9.32 9.36
C VAL A 585 14.83 8.78 7.95
N THR A 586 14.24 9.54 7.05
CA THR A 586 14.13 9.23 5.61
C THR A 586 14.88 10.28 4.81
N ALA A 587 15.71 9.85 3.86
CA ALA A 587 16.38 10.72 2.90
C ALA A 587 15.93 10.35 1.48
N ARG A 588 15.53 11.35 0.68
CA ARG A 588 15.02 11.17 -0.67
C ARG A 588 15.75 12.06 -1.66
N LYS A 589 16.24 11.49 -2.75
CA LYS A 589 16.83 12.25 -3.85
C LYS A 589 15.73 12.69 -4.81
N ASP A 590 15.71 13.96 -5.15
CA ASP A 590 14.82 14.49 -6.17
C ASP A 590 15.04 13.79 -7.52
N ARG A 591 13.95 13.52 -8.23
CA ARG A 591 13.99 12.84 -9.53
C ARG A 591 14.61 13.69 -10.62
N ASP A 592 14.41 15.00 -10.55
CA ASP A 592 14.72 15.95 -11.62
C ASP A 592 15.93 16.84 -11.31
N SER A 593 16.57 16.64 -10.15
CA SER A 593 17.78 17.36 -9.75
C SER A 593 18.72 16.50 -8.88
N GLU A 594 19.90 17.06 -8.55
CA GLU A 594 20.83 16.45 -7.60
C GLU A 594 20.51 16.76 -6.13
N ASN A 595 19.39 17.42 -5.86
CA ASN A 595 19.00 17.81 -4.52
C ASN A 595 18.49 16.61 -3.72
N TRP A 596 18.61 16.72 -2.40
CA TRP A 596 18.04 15.74 -1.46
C TRP A 596 17.15 16.44 -0.45
N PHE A 597 16.20 15.67 0.06
CA PHE A 597 15.32 16.09 1.15
C PHE A 597 15.36 15.02 2.24
N VAL A 598 15.51 15.47 3.49
CA VAL A 598 15.60 14.57 4.65
C VAL A 598 14.54 14.96 5.66
N GLY A 599 13.79 13.99 6.16
CA GLY A 599 12.81 14.16 7.24
C GLY A 599 13.12 13.22 8.39
N GLY A 600 13.06 13.72 9.61
CA GLY A 600 13.21 12.92 10.82
C GLY A 600 12.07 13.18 11.81
N MET A 601 11.49 12.12 12.37
CA MET A 601 10.36 12.20 13.33
C MET A 601 10.63 11.35 14.55
N SER A 602 10.12 11.80 15.71
CA SER A 602 10.20 11.13 17.02
C SER A 602 8.82 10.84 17.60
N ASP A 603 8.76 9.86 18.50
CA ASP A 603 7.62 9.52 19.34
C ASP A 603 7.47 10.52 20.53
N GLU A 604 6.82 10.09 21.61
CA GLU A 604 6.63 10.86 22.85
C GLU A 604 7.94 11.20 23.58
N ASN A 605 9.06 10.62 23.16
CA ASN A 605 10.34 10.77 23.82
C ASN A 605 11.29 11.63 22.99
N ALA A 606 11.88 12.64 23.63
CA ALA A 606 12.95 13.42 23.03
C ALA A 606 14.21 12.57 22.87
N ARG A 607 15.01 12.87 21.83
CA ARG A 607 16.27 12.16 21.55
C ARG A 607 17.26 12.98 20.76
N ASP A 608 18.54 12.72 21.01
CA ASP A 608 19.63 13.23 20.21
C ASP A 608 20.10 12.15 19.22
N ILE A 609 20.25 12.54 17.96
CA ILE A 609 20.74 11.64 16.92
C ILE A 609 21.99 12.22 16.23
N LYS A 610 22.81 11.31 15.69
CA LYS A 610 23.94 11.64 14.81
C LYS A 610 23.64 11.12 13.41
N LEU A 611 23.21 12.01 12.53
CA LEU A 611 22.88 11.68 11.16
C LEU A 611 24.13 11.79 10.29
N LYS A 612 24.60 10.66 9.78
CA LYS A 612 25.64 10.63 8.74
C LYS A 612 25.00 10.90 7.38
N LEU A 613 25.64 11.75 6.58
CA LEU A 613 25.17 12.08 5.23
C LEU A 613 25.85 11.23 4.15
N ASP A 614 26.25 10.00 4.48
CA ASP A 614 26.99 9.07 3.61
C ASP A 614 26.17 8.57 2.40
N PHE A 615 24.89 8.89 2.34
CA PHE A 615 24.04 8.69 1.16
C PHE A 615 24.26 9.73 0.06
N LEU A 616 24.93 10.85 0.34
CA LEU A 616 25.26 11.90 -0.63
C LEU A 616 26.37 11.43 -1.58
N SER A 617 26.42 12.03 -2.76
CA SER A 617 27.47 11.73 -3.74
C SER A 617 28.85 12.15 -3.22
N PRO A 618 29.85 11.25 -3.18
CA PRO A 618 31.22 11.61 -2.75
C PRO A 618 31.79 12.77 -3.58
N GLY A 619 32.50 13.69 -2.91
CA GLY A 619 33.12 14.84 -3.54
C GLY A 619 32.17 15.98 -3.94
N THR A 620 30.87 15.83 -3.67
CA THR A 620 29.86 16.86 -3.94
C THR A 620 29.53 17.62 -2.67
N SER A 621 29.47 18.94 -2.76
CA SER A 621 29.03 19.82 -1.67
C SER A 621 27.57 20.20 -1.82
N TYR A 622 26.87 20.36 -0.72
CA TYR A 622 25.48 20.76 -0.67
C TYR A 622 25.28 21.91 0.32
N LYS A 623 24.39 22.84 -0.02
CA LYS A 623 23.86 23.80 0.94
C LYS A 623 22.69 23.13 1.66
N ALA A 624 22.86 22.84 2.94
CA ALA A 624 21.83 22.36 3.81
C ALA A 624 21.02 23.54 4.38
N ILE A 625 19.69 23.49 4.24
CA ILE A 625 18.73 24.35 4.92
C ILE A 625 18.00 23.43 5.88
N ILE A 626 18.21 23.65 7.19
CA ILE A 626 17.80 22.73 8.26
C ILE A 626 16.69 23.43 9.06
N TYR A 627 15.50 22.86 8.99
CA TYR A 627 14.34 23.19 9.82
C TYR A 627 14.26 22.17 10.95
N LYS A 628 14.49 22.57 12.18
CA LYS A 628 14.56 21.64 13.32
C LYS A 628 13.89 22.20 14.56
N ASP A 629 13.49 21.33 15.46
CA ASP A 629 12.98 21.71 16.77
C ASP A 629 13.92 22.70 17.48
N GLY A 630 13.34 23.72 18.07
CA GLY A 630 14.05 24.64 18.97
C GLY A 630 14.40 23.97 20.31
N PRO A 631 15.24 24.61 21.13
CA PRO A 631 15.73 24.01 22.38
C PRO A 631 14.64 23.72 23.42
N ASP A 632 13.52 24.40 23.35
CA ASP A 632 12.37 24.29 24.23
C ASP A 632 11.11 23.77 23.52
N ALA A 633 11.27 23.16 22.34
CA ALA A 633 10.18 22.58 21.58
C ALA A 633 9.54 21.40 22.32
N GLU A 634 8.22 21.36 22.32
CA GLU A 634 7.42 20.27 22.86
C GLU A 634 6.01 20.35 22.27
N TYR A 635 5.49 19.25 21.78
CA TYR A 635 4.27 19.22 20.97
C TYR A 635 3.01 19.78 21.62
N ASP A 636 2.90 19.74 22.95
CA ASP A 636 1.71 20.19 23.68
C ASP A 636 1.86 21.62 24.24
N LYS A 637 3.08 22.02 24.60
CA LYS A 637 3.32 23.30 25.33
C LYS A 637 3.97 24.37 24.46
N ASN A 638 4.85 23.98 23.53
CA ASN A 638 5.59 24.90 22.68
C ASN A 638 5.86 24.29 21.28
N PRO A 639 4.80 23.96 20.52
CA PRO A 639 4.93 23.25 19.26
C PRO A 639 5.57 24.09 18.14
N TYR A 640 5.60 25.40 18.27
CA TYR A 640 6.13 26.34 17.28
C TYR A 640 7.60 26.68 17.46
N SER A 641 8.24 26.24 18.57
CA SER A 641 9.66 26.45 18.77
C SER A 641 10.46 25.69 17.70
N MET A 642 10.97 26.44 16.73
CA MET A 642 11.72 25.91 15.58
C MET A 642 12.85 26.84 15.22
N THR A 643 13.99 26.28 14.78
CA THR A 643 15.10 27.04 14.22
C THR A 643 15.32 26.68 12.76
N ILE A 644 15.75 27.67 11.96
CA ILE A 644 16.14 27.49 10.56
C ILE A 644 17.61 27.86 10.43
N GLU A 645 18.46 26.89 10.09
CA GLU A 645 19.89 27.05 9.99
C GLU A 645 20.39 26.71 8.58
N GLN A 646 21.51 27.26 8.19
CA GLN A 646 22.14 26.97 6.91
C GLN A 646 23.62 26.66 7.10
N GLN A 647 24.11 25.62 6.42
CA GLN A 647 25.53 25.28 6.39
C GLN A 647 25.89 24.50 5.10
N VAL A 648 27.17 24.45 4.77
CA VAL A 648 27.66 23.61 3.69
C VAL A 648 28.03 22.25 4.25
N VAL A 649 27.59 21.20 3.56
CA VAL A 649 27.76 19.79 3.97
C VAL A 649 28.22 18.94 2.77
N ASN A 650 28.74 17.75 3.04
CA ASN A 650 29.09 16.73 2.07
C ASN A 650 28.84 15.31 2.64
N SER A 651 29.23 14.27 1.90
CA SER A 651 29.03 12.86 2.31
C SER A 651 29.80 12.45 3.59
N GLU A 652 30.78 13.23 4.05
CA GLU A 652 31.54 12.96 5.29
C GLU A 652 30.93 13.66 6.50
N THR A 653 30.00 14.57 6.28
CA THR A 653 29.37 15.38 7.34
C THR A 653 28.48 14.50 8.25
N VAL A 654 28.59 14.75 9.55
CA VAL A 654 27.70 14.20 10.58
C VAL A 654 26.94 15.36 11.22
N LEU A 655 25.61 15.35 11.09
CA LEU A 655 24.74 16.33 11.75
C LEU A 655 24.35 15.82 13.14
N ASN A 656 24.53 16.67 14.16
CA ASN A 656 23.96 16.42 15.49
C ASN A 656 22.58 17.12 15.57
N LEU A 657 21.53 16.34 15.74
CA LEU A 657 20.17 16.83 15.68
C LEU A 657 19.42 16.41 16.95
N HIS A 658 18.74 17.35 17.55
CA HIS A 658 17.78 17.11 18.64
C HIS A 658 16.38 16.98 18.07
N LEU A 659 15.68 15.94 18.46
CA LEU A 659 14.25 15.76 18.21
C LEU A 659 13.54 15.90 19.56
N ALA A 660 12.67 16.86 19.67
CA ALA A 660 11.82 17.09 20.86
C ALA A 660 10.84 15.92 21.05
N LYS A 661 10.08 15.95 22.13
CA LYS A 661 8.92 15.06 22.32
C LYS A 661 7.92 15.29 21.20
N SER A 662 7.61 14.25 20.46
CA SER A 662 6.82 14.32 19.21
C SER A 662 7.32 15.39 18.25
N GLY A 663 8.62 15.57 18.23
CA GLY A 663 9.30 16.54 17.43
C GLY A 663 9.92 15.95 16.17
N GLY A 664 10.67 16.80 15.46
CA GLY A 664 11.31 16.39 14.23
C GLY A 664 12.26 17.43 13.62
N PHE A 665 12.67 17.12 12.42
CA PHE A 665 13.41 18.04 11.56
C PHE A 665 13.14 17.74 10.08
N ALA A 666 13.29 18.78 9.26
CA ALA A 666 13.28 18.65 7.81
C ALA A 666 14.51 19.37 7.22
N ILE A 667 15.16 18.78 6.23
CA ILE A 667 16.38 19.33 5.64
C ILE A 667 16.24 19.34 4.12
N GLN A 668 16.47 20.49 3.51
CA GLN A 668 16.69 20.60 2.07
C GLN A 668 18.20 20.66 1.81
N LEU A 669 18.73 19.75 0.99
CA LEU A 669 20.13 19.71 0.57
C LEU A 669 20.18 20.13 -0.90
N VAL A 670 20.59 21.37 -1.15
CA VAL A 670 20.72 21.93 -2.50
C VAL A 670 22.14 21.69 -3.00
N CYS A 671 22.27 20.95 -4.10
CA CYS A 671 23.57 20.66 -4.71
C CYS A 671 24.29 21.94 -5.14
N LEU A 672 25.51 22.12 -4.67
CA LEU A 672 26.39 23.20 -5.12
C LEU A 672 27.23 22.69 -6.31
N LYS A 673 27.05 23.31 -7.45
CA LYS A 673 27.76 22.96 -8.70
C LYS A 673 29.23 23.35 -8.65
#